data_7265008fbbe97370c99cf27881afcbcb
#
_entry.id   7265008fbbe97370c99cf27881afcbcb
#
_cell.length_a   1.000
_cell.length_b   1.000
_cell.length_c   1.000
_cell.angle_alpha   90.00
_cell.angle_beta   90.00
_cell.angle_gamma   90.00
#
_symmetry.space_group_name_H-M   'P 1'
#
loop_
_entity.id
_entity.type
_entity.pdbx_description
1 polymer ?
#
loop_
_entity_poly.entity_id
_entity_poly.type
_entity_poly.pdbx_seq_one_letter_code
_entity_poly.pdbx_strand_id
1 'polypeptide(L)'
;MLRLLILLITLPITLLLKAQSTFELSGNVSCAKTPVEFASVGIAGTLYAAVADSKGDFKLIGIPAGTYELVVSAVGYQTFRKKISLHKNTLGYSIELLSLSADLNEVVVTGTMKEVSRKESPVPIEVVSPKLFQQSASPTLFEGLGMVNGIRPQLNCNVCNTGDIHINGMEGPYTMILIDGMPIVSALSTVYGLTGIPNSIVERIEVQRGPASTLYGSEAVGGLINIITKQPQRAPLFSFDAFATSYNEYNADMSIKFRPHKQVNSLLSFNYFNNNKRWDKNLDNFTDVTLQHRISVFNKWSIERPHNRTMNIAARYYYEDRFGGEMQWQPEHRGGDSVYGESIFTARWELIGAYDLPIKKEKVTLSYSFTQHLQNSVYGQTLYLAKQRIGFAQLVWNKKISSRQNLLLGASVRNTFYDDNTPVTQNTEGGISINQPSKVWLPGIFIQDEIRINAQNTLLLGIRADHHPEHGEIFAPRVNYKWSPNQNTVLRFSVGNGFRVVNLFSEEHAVLTGAREVVIKNALKPEQSWNANINFNRYITFGKGFVSIDASLFYTVFTNRIVPDYFSNANQIIFDNLSGNAINRGTNINVDVRFTSSLTCMLGLTAVDVFLSEQDSLGSNKKTRQVQTPPVTVNYALTYAFQKAGITIDLNGIVYSPMRLPVLPNDYRPEHSPWFTLMNVQATKKLSSKTSVYLAIKNLLNFFPKHPIMRPHDPFDKQANNPVQNPNGYTFDPTYNYAPLQGLRMVCGVRVVL
;
A
#
# COMPACT_ATOMS: atom_id res chain seq x y z
N MET A 1 58.48 4.44 -51.85
CA MET A 1 57.72 5.54 -51.20
C MET A 1 56.57 5.08 -50.35
N LEU A 2 56.02 3.89 -50.51
CA LEU A 2 54.84 3.40 -49.72
C LEU A 2 55.23 2.77 -48.38
N ARG A 3 56.47 2.43 -48.08
CA ARG A 3 56.94 1.86 -46.82
C ARG A 3 57.38 2.90 -45.78
N LEU A 4 57.57 4.18 -46.19
CA LEU A 4 57.94 5.28 -45.29
C LEU A 4 56.68 6.01 -44.73
N LEU A 5 55.52 5.83 -45.37
CA LEU A 5 54.26 6.43 -44.92
C LEU A 5 53.57 5.61 -43.81
N ILE A 6 53.93 4.34 -43.68
CA ILE A 6 53.33 3.45 -42.62
C ILE A 6 54.09 3.59 -41.31
N LEU A 7 55.32 4.06 -41.31
CA LEU A 7 56.15 4.24 -40.10
C LEU A 7 55.90 5.59 -39.36
N LEU A 8 55.14 6.51 -40.01
CA LEU A 8 54.78 7.81 -39.42
C LEU A 8 53.39 7.82 -38.78
N ILE A 9 52.60 6.72 -38.93
CA ILE A 9 51.25 6.57 -38.37
C ILE A 9 51.26 5.75 -37.07
N THR A 10 52.39 5.16 -36.70
CA THR A 10 52.58 4.44 -35.44
C THR A 10 53.35 5.23 -34.40
N LEU A 11 53.27 6.55 -34.39
CA LEU A 11 53.61 7.30 -33.22
C LEU A 11 52.55 6.94 -32.16
N PRO A 12 52.93 6.31 -31.03
CA PRO A 12 51.96 6.05 -29.98
C PRO A 12 51.52 7.44 -29.50
N ILE A 13 50.27 7.76 -29.76
CA ILE A 13 49.52 8.73 -28.94
C ILE A 13 49.45 8.05 -27.58
N THR A 14 50.54 8.15 -26.81
CA THR A 14 50.51 8.05 -25.37
C THR A 14 49.66 9.23 -24.91
N LEU A 15 48.34 9.11 -25.06
CA LEU A 15 47.43 9.80 -24.21
C LEU A 15 47.95 9.57 -22.80
N LEU A 16 48.51 10.61 -22.24
CA LEU A 16 48.73 10.76 -20.81
C LEU A 16 47.33 10.64 -20.16
N LEU A 17 46.86 9.41 -20.04
CA LEU A 17 45.90 9.02 -19.02
C LEU A 17 46.65 9.32 -17.72
N LYS A 18 46.51 10.56 -17.22
CA LYS A 18 46.77 10.82 -15.80
C LYS A 18 45.86 9.84 -15.08
N ALA A 19 46.46 8.76 -14.57
CA ALA A 19 45.79 7.87 -13.64
C ALA A 19 45.35 8.77 -12.48
N GLN A 20 44.12 9.15 -12.47
CA GLN A 20 43.54 9.98 -11.42
C GLN A 20 43.64 9.11 -10.16
N SER A 21 44.48 9.52 -9.22
CA SER A 21 44.62 8.79 -7.95
C SER A 21 43.26 8.68 -7.28
N THR A 22 42.84 7.47 -7.06
CA THR A 22 41.59 7.17 -6.39
C THR A 22 41.80 6.80 -4.96
N PHE A 23 40.92 7.18 -4.07
CA PHE A 23 41.04 7.02 -2.64
C PHE A 23 39.88 6.22 -2.05
N GLU A 24 40.09 5.73 -0.85
CA GLU A 24 39.13 5.02 -0.04
C GLU A 24 38.63 5.93 1.09
N LEU A 25 37.32 5.91 1.33
CA LEU A 25 36.68 6.46 2.52
C LEU A 25 35.97 5.33 3.26
N SER A 26 36.45 5.00 4.44
CA SER A 26 35.79 4.00 5.29
C SER A 26 35.60 4.52 6.71
N GLY A 27 34.59 4.04 7.40
CA GLY A 27 34.26 4.51 8.73
C GLY A 27 33.06 3.82 9.33
N ASN A 28 32.55 4.41 10.39
CA ASN A 28 31.41 3.89 11.16
C ASN A 28 30.30 4.93 11.27
N VAL A 29 29.06 4.49 11.11
CA VAL A 29 27.86 5.27 11.33
C VAL A 29 27.21 4.82 12.63
N SER A 30 27.06 5.75 13.57
CA SER A 30 26.47 5.48 14.88
C SER A 30 25.47 6.57 15.28
N CYS A 31 24.60 6.25 16.25
CA CYS A 31 23.76 7.20 16.95
C CYS A 31 23.86 6.92 18.45
N ALA A 32 24.30 7.89 19.24
CA ALA A 32 24.52 7.74 20.68
C ALA A 32 25.33 6.46 21.03
N LYS A 33 26.40 6.19 20.28
CA LYS A 33 27.29 5.00 20.39
C LYS A 33 26.63 3.66 19.98
N THR A 34 25.41 3.66 19.48
CA THR A 34 24.75 2.47 18.92
C THR A 34 24.98 2.46 17.40
N PRO A 35 25.45 1.37 16.79
CA PRO A 35 25.61 1.28 15.35
C PRO A 35 24.28 1.56 14.62
N VAL A 36 24.34 2.31 13.54
CA VAL A 36 23.19 2.52 12.65
C VAL A 36 23.32 1.56 11.47
N GLU A 37 22.61 0.44 11.60
CA GLU A 37 22.58 -0.61 10.57
C GLU A 37 21.96 -0.07 9.27
N PHE A 38 22.52 -0.49 8.14
CA PHE A 38 21.98 -0.19 6.80
C PHE A 38 21.85 1.30 6.47
N ALA A 39 22.62 2.16 7.14
CA ALA A 39 22.72 3.56 6.75
C ALA A 39 23.27 3.66 5.32
N SER A 40 22.59 4.41 4.47
CA SER A 40 23.07 4.72 3.13
C SER A 40 24.13 5.82 3.22
N VAL A 41 25.36 5.53 2.86
CA VAL A 41 26.49 6.47 2.82
C VAL A 41 26.81 6.75 1.36
N GLY A 42 26.77 8.00 0.92
CA GLY A 42 27.03 8.35 -0.47
C GLY A 42 27.64 9.73 -0.63
N ILE A 43 28.23 9.97 -1.78
CA ILE A 43 28.76 11.26 -2.19
C ILE A 43 27.75 11.92 -3.13
N ALA A 44 27.22 13.08 -2.74
CA ALA A 44 26.19 13.77 -3.50
C ALA A 44 26.63 14.04 -4.94
N GLY A 45 25.73 13.77 -5.90
CA GLY A 45 25.99 13.98 -7.32
C GLY A 45 26.97 13.00 -7.96
N THR A 46 27.30 11.88 -7.29
CA THR A 46 28.18 10.83 -7.80
C THR A 46 27.59 9.44 -7.60
N LEU A 47 28.29 8.43 -8.14
CA LEU A 47 27.91 7.02 -8.02
C LEU A 47 28.54 6.33 -6.81
N TYR A 48 29.38 7.04 -6.04
CA TYR A 48 30.04 6.48 -4.88
C TYR A 48 29.07 6.41 -3.70
N ALA A 49 28.51 5.22 -3.49
CA ALA A 49 27.60 4.93 -2.39
C ALA A 49 27.88 3.52 -1.84
N ALA A 50 27.66 3.36 -0.54
CA ALA A 50 27.70 2.09 0.18
C ALA A 50 26.58 2.06 1.21
N VAL A 51 26.27 0.87 1.69
CA VAL A 51 25.37 0.67 2.82
C VAL A 51 26.22 0.22 3.99
N ALA A 52 26.01 0.87 5.14
CA ALA A 52 26.66 0.45 6.38
C ALA A 52 26.18 -0.96 6.77
N ASP A 53 27.07 -1.77 7.26
CA ASP A 53 26.74 -3.10 7.77
C ASP A 53 26.01 -3.02 9.12
N SER A 54 25.75 -4.16 9.73
CA SER A 54 25.05 -4.24 11.02
C SER A 54 25.85 -3.71 12.21
N LYS A 55 27.16 -3.45 12.04
CA LYS A 55 28.01 -2.75 13.02
C LYS A 55 28.08 -1.25 12.71
N GLY A 56 27.39 -0.78 11.67
CA GLY A 56 27.46 0.58 11.18
C GLY A 56 28.69 0.86 10.31
N ASP A 57 29.49 -0.14 9.96
CA ASP A 57 30.73 0.07 9.20
C ASP A 57 30.43 0.20 7.71
N PHE A 58 31.04 1.19 7.06
CA PHE A 58 30.91 1.44 5.63
C PHE A 58 32.26 1.59 4.95
N LYS A 59 32.27 1.35 3.63
CA LYS A 59 33.47 1.48 2.81
C LYS A 59 33.11 1.96 1.40
N LEU A 60 33.62 3.11 1.02
CA LEU A 60 33.57 3.67 -0.32
C LEU A 60 34.95 3.59 -0.97
N ILE A 61 35.07 3.03 -2.15
CA ILE A 61 36.33 2.82 -2.85
C ILE A 61 36.32 3.47 -4.23
N GLY A 62 37.51 3.82 -4.72
CA GLY A 62 37.66 4.31 -6.10
C GLY A 62 37.26 5.77 -6.28
N ILE A 63 37.22 6.58 -5.23
CA ILE A 63 36.83 7.99 -5.29
C ILE A 63 38.04 8.82 -5.78
N PRO A 64 37.91 9.60 -6.86
CA PRO A 64 38.96 10.51 -7.30
C PRO A 64 39.31 11.58 -6.25
N ALA A 65 40.51 12.16 -6.34
CA ALA A 65 40.83 13.30 -5.51
C ALA A 65 39.86 14.47 -5.77
N GLY A 66 39.37 15.10 -4.72
CA GLY A 66 38.41 16.19 -4.84
C GLY A 66 37.73 16.58 -3.54
N THR A 67 36.92 17.64 -3.62
CA THR A 67 36.05 18.05 -2.52
C THR A 67 34.61 17.65 -2.85
N TYR A 68 33.98 16.98 -1.91
CA TYR A 68 32.70 16.34 -2.08
C TYR A 68 31.73 16.67 -0.94
N GLU A 69 30.44 16.53 -1.17
CA GLU A 69 29.46 16.51 -0.10
C GLU A 69 29.13 15.05 0.26
N LEU A 70 29.56 14.63 1.43
CA LEU A 70 29.19 13.33 2.01
C LEU A 70 27.77 13.43 2.54
N VAL A 71 26.91 12.52 2.11
CA VAL A 71 25.50 12.41 2.54
C VAL A 71 25.31 11.04 3.17
N VAL A 72 24.84 11.03 4.40
CA VAL A 72 24.51 9.78 5.11
C VAL A 72 23.07 9.84 5.58
N SER A 73 22.29 8.84 5.21
CA SER A 73 20.89 8.73 5.57
C SER A 73 20.54 7.32 6.03
N ALA A 74 19.71 7.23 7.04
CA ALA A 74 19.10 5.99 7.49
C ALA A 74 17.67 6.27 7.93
N VAL A 75 16.78 5.28 7.81
CA VAL A 75 15.40 5.43 8.26
C VAL A 75 15.37 5.67 9.77
N GLY A 76 14.69 6.73 10.18
CA GLY A 76 14.65 7.14 11.58
C GLY A 76 15.84 7.98 12.05
N TYR A 77 16.67 8.51 11.12
CA TYR A 77 17.81 9.37 11.44
C TYR A 77 17.86 10.61 10.56
N GLN A 78 18.36 11.73 11.13
CA GLN A 78 18.60 12.95 10.38
C GLN A 78 19.66 12.70 9.31
N THR A 79 19.36 13.07 8.07
CA THR A 79 20.33 13.01 6.99
C THR A 79 21.55 13.89 7.33
N PHE A 80 22.68 13.24 7.51
CA PHE A 80 23.96 13.91 7.74
C PHE A 80 24.50 14.41 6.39
N ARG A 81 24.91 15.69 6.34
CA ARG A 81 25.58 16.28 5.18
C ARG A 81 26.82 17.02 5.63
N LYS A 82 27.96 16.72 5.00
CA LYS A 82 29.22 17.39 5.32
C LYS A 82 30.11 17.47 4.09
N LYS A 83 30.71 18.65 3.84
CA LYS A 83 31.78 18.76 2.85
C LYS A 83 33.03 18.07 3.34
N ILE A 84 33.60 17.17 2.53
CA ILE A 84 34.84 16.44 2.78
C ILE A 84 35.80 16.62 1.62
N SER A 85 37.08 16.70 1.91
CA SER A 85 38.14 16.76 0.89
C SER A 85 38.93 15.45 0.94
N LEU A 86 38.94 14.71 -0.17
CA LEU A 86 39.60 13.41 -0.31
C LEU A 86 40.82 13.57 -1.20
N HIS A 87 42.02 13.59 -0.57
CA HIS A 87 43.35 13.62 -1.22
C HIS A 87 44.23 12.48 -0.72
N LYS A 88 43.72 11.65 0.19
CA LYS A 88 44.37 10.43 0.76
C LYS A 88 43.29 9.48 1.22
N ASN A 89 43.66 8.21 1.42
CA ASN A 89 42.78 7.23 2.05
C ASN A 89 42.38 7.75 3.44
N THR A 90 41.08 7.79 3.70
CA THR A 90 40.49 8.25 4.97
C THR A 90 39.83 7.03 5.62
N LEU A 91 40.47 6.47 6.61
CA LEU A 91 40.02 5.28 7.34
C LEU A 91 39.49 5.68 8.72
N GLY A 92 38.46 4.98 9.21
CA GLY A 92 37.89 5.20 10.54
C GLY A 92 37.09 6.51 10.68
N TYR A 93 36.48 7.00 9.59
CA TYR A 93 35.69 8.21 9.63
C TYR A 93 34.39 7.99 10.44
N SER A 94 34.29 8.60 11.60
CA SER A 94 33.12 8.47 12.47
C SER A 94 32.03 9.44 12.05
N ILE A 95 30.84 8.92 11.85
CA ILE A 95 29.63 9.68 11.53
C ILE A 95 28.60 9.41 12.62
N GLU A 96 28.24 10.45 13.34
CA GLU A 96 27.20 10.37 14.34
C GLU A 96 25.91 10.94 13.74
N LEU A 97 24.94 10.04 13.48
CA LEU A 97 23.60 10.45 13.08
C LEU A 97 22.81 10.84 14.32
N LEU A 98 22.11 11.95 14.21
CA LEU A 98 21.11 12.29 15.19
C LEU A 98 19.87 11.44 14.92
N SER A 99 19.42 10.66 15.90
CA SER A 99 18.15 9.96 15.77
C SER A 99 17.05 10.99 15.60
N LEU A 100 16.45 11.00 14.44
CA LEU A 100 15.14 11.57 14.30
C LEU A 100 14.17 10.49 14.72
N SER A 101 13.57 10.78 15.77
CA SER A 101 12.26 10.25 16.00
C SER A 101 11.38 10.82 14.95
N ALA A 102 10.63 9.96 14.33
CA ALA A 102 9.57 10.29 13.40
C ALA A 102 9.91 11.46 12.45
N ASP A 103 10.54 11.19 11.33
CA ASP A 103 9.82 11.32 10.07
C ASP A 103 9.64 12.71 9.46
N LEU A 104 9.94 13.82 10.11
CA LEU A 104 9.76 15.14 9.48
C LEU A 104 10.78 15.44 8.38
N ASN A 105 11.92 14.76 8.36
CA ASN A 105 12.94 14.90 7.32
C ASN A 105 13.02 13.68 6.36
N GLU A 106 12.15 12.68 6.51
CA GLU A 106 12.02 11.61 5.52
C GLU A 106 11.64 12.20 4.16
N VAL A 107 12.22 11.64 3.12
CA VAL A 107 11.93 12.05 1.74
C VAL A 107 10.65 11.37 1.29
N VAL A 108 9.71 12.16 0.81
CA VAL A 108 8.45 11.70 0.23
C VAL A 108 8.32 12.16 -1.22
N VAL A 109 7.63 11.39 -2.03
CA VAL A 109 7.41 11.71 -3.46
C VAL A 109 5.93 11.85 -3.80
N THR A 110 5.06 11.20 -3.04
CA THR A 110 3.65 11.01 -3.38
C THR A 110 2.86 12.30 -3.51
N GLY A 111 3.03 13.24 -2.59
CA GLY A 111 2.21 14.46 -2.56
C GLY A 111 2.47 15.46 -3.69
N THR A 112 3.65 15.43 -4.28
CA THR A 112 4.12 16.45 -5.25
C THR A 112 4.79 15.86 -6.49
N MET A 113 4.86 14.53 -6.63
CA MET A 113 5.60 13.82 -7.69
C MET A 113 7.07 14.25 -7.80
N LYS A 114 7.65 14.77 -6.73
CA LYS A 114 9.07 15.06 -6.60
C LYS A 114 9.56 14.71 -5.21
N GLU A 115 10.83 14.37 -5.08
CA GLU A 115 11.45 14.11 -3.78
C GLU A 115 11.53 15.41 -2.96
N VAL A 116 10.82 15.43 -1.85
CA VAL A 116 10.84 16.54 -0.87
C VAL A 116 10.88 15.95 0.54
N SER A 117 11.40 16.68 1.50
CA SER A 117 11.26 16.22 2.88
C SER A 117 9.79 16.27 3.31
N ARG A 118 9.34 15.31 4.12
CA ARG A 118 7.97 15.24 4.65
C ARG A 118 7.55 16.57 5.28
N LYS A 119 8.46 17.22 5.99
CA LYS A 119 8.25 18.54 6.60
C LYS A 119 8.03 19.64 5.56
N GLU A 120 8.75 19.60 4.44
CA GLU A 120 8.63 20.60 3.37
C GLU A 120 7.42 20.35 2.49
N SER A 121 6.92 19.14 2.41
CA SER A 121 5.73 18.81 1.62
C SER A 121 4.52 19.65 2.06
N PRO A 122 3.84 20.35 1.12
CA PRO A 122 2.57 21.03 1.41
C PRO A 122 1.39 20.07 1.55
N VAL A 123 1.55 18.81 1.13
CA VAL A 123 0.57 17.74 1.28
C VAL A 123 0.97 16.87 2.48
N PRO A 124 0.05 16.53 3.39
CA PRO A 124 0.35 15.64 4.50
C PRO A 124 0.56 14.20 3.99
N ILE A 125 1.76 13.67 4.22
CA ILE A 125 2.13 12.29 3.89
C ILE A 125 2.62 11.60 5.16
N GLU A 126 2.03 10.44 5.46
CA GLU A 126 2.56 9.54 6.48
C GLU A 126 3.52 8.54 5.81
N VAL A 127 4.65 8.30 6.45
CA VAL A 127 5.64 7.32 5.99
C VAL A 127 5.64 6.14 6.94
N VAL A 128 5.48 4.95 6.41
CA VAL A 128 5.47 3.70 7.16
C VAL A 128 6.72 2.92 6.82
N SER A 129 7.54 2.68 7.84
CA SER A 129 8.76 1.89 7.70
C SER A 129 8.46 0.38 7.64
N PRO A 130 9.20 -0.41 6.85
CA PRO A 130 9.13 -1.88 6.87
C PRO A 130 9.34 -2.51 8.25
N LYS A 131 10.01 -1.80 9.14
CA LYS A 131 10.21 -2.24 10.52
C LYS A 131 8.88 -2.49 11.25
N LEU A 132 7.85 -1.69 11.00
CA LEU A 132 6.52 -1.87 11.59
C LEU A 132 5.95 -3.25 11.23
N PHE A 133 6.08 -3.69 9.98
CA PHE A 133 5.61 -5.00 9.53
C PHE A 133 6.44 -6.14 10.13
N GLN A 134 7.75 -5.93 10.29
CA GLN A 134 8.64 -6.92 10.92
C GLN A 134 8.34 -7.12 12.40
N GLN A 135 7.83 -6.10 13.10
CA GLN A 135 7.48 -6.14 14.52
C GLN A 135 6.14 -6.83 14.80
N SER A 136 5.29 -6.99 13.78
CA SER A 136 3.97 -7.64 13.91
C SER A 136 3.92 -9.06 13.36
N ALA A 137 5.05 -9.61 12.86
CA ALA A 137 5.12 -10.92 12.19
C ALA A 137 4.02 -11.10 11.13
N SER A 138 3.74 -10.05 10.36
CA SER A 138 2.66 -10.07 9.36
C SER A 138 3.14 -10.74 8.07
N PRO A 139 2.41 -11.77 7.57
CA PRO A 139 2.81 -12.52 6.38
C PRO A 139 2.66 -11.72 5.09
N THR A 140 1.84 -10.67 5.09
CA THR A 140 1.56 -9.85 3.92
C THR A 140 1.53 -8.36 4.27
N LEU A 141 1.73 -7.50 3.26
CA LEU A 141 1.52 -6.06 3.42
C LEU A 141 0.08 -5.72 3.79
N PHE A 142 -0.89 -6.49 3.28
CA PHE A 142 -2.31 -6.32 3.61
C PHE A 142 -2.54 -6.39 5.12
N GLU A 143 -2.09 -7.45 5.78
CA GLU A 143 -2.23 -7.61 7.23
C GLU A 143 -1.42 -6.56 8.00
N GLY A 144 -0.19 -6.28 7.54
CA GLY A 144 0.72 -5.33 8.18
C GLY A 144 0.20 -3.90 8.19
N LEU A 145 -0.51 -3.47 7.15
CA LEU A 145 -1.12 -2.15 7.04
C LEU A 145 -2.16 -1.89 8.14
N GLY A 146 -2.75 -2.92 8.74
CA GLY A 146 -3.64 -2.76 9.89
C GLY A 146 -2.99 -2.12 11.12
N MET A 147 -1.66 -2.14 11.23
CA MET A 147 -0.94 -1.43 12.29
C MET A 147 -0.87 0.08 12.08
N VAL A 148 -1.16 0.57 10.88
CA VAL A 148 -1.15 1.99 10.55
C VAL A 148 -2.47 2.62 10.97
N ASN A 149 -2.42 3.65 11.80
CA ASN A 149 -3.60 4.32 12.30
C ASN A 149 -4.51 4.84 11.17
N GLY A 150 -5.81 4.63 11.27
CA GLY A 150 -6.80 5.01 10.23
C GLY A 150 -6.78 4.14 8.97
N ILE A 151 -5.95 3.09 8.93
CA ILE A 151 -5.97 2.07 7.87
C ILE A 151 -6.51 0.78 8.46
N ARG A 152 -7.49 0.20 7.79
CA ARG A 152 -8.08 -1.08 8.19
C ARG A 152 -8.12 -2.06 7.02
N PRO A 153 -7.36 -3.16 7.07
CA PRO A 153 -7.63 -4.33 6.26
C PRO A 153 -8.99 -4.91 6.66
N GLN A 154 -9.97 -4.83 5.78
CA GLN A 154 -11.30 -5.39 5.98
C GLN A 154 -11.42 -6.67 5.18
N LEU A 155 -11.81 -7.76 5.82
CA LEU A 155 -12.23 -8.98 5.15
C LEU A 155 -13.73 -8.86 4.81
N ASN A 156 -14.11 -9.20 3.59
CA ASN A 156 -15.47 -9.04 3.09
C ASN A 156 -16.23 -10.38 3.02
N CYS A 157 -15.51 -11.50 3.12
CA CYS A 157 -16.08 -12.84 3.08
C CYS A 157 -15.38 -13.76 4.10
N ASN A 158 -16.14 -14.50 4.87
CA ASN A 158 -15.64 -15.46 5.86
C ASN A 158 -15.16 -16.78 5.24
N VAL A 159 -15.58 -17.11 4.03
CA VAL A 159 -15.19 -18.36 3.35
C VAL A 159 -13.88 -18.20 2.61
N CYS A 160 -13.79 -17.26 1.66
CA CYS A 160 -12.56 -17.08 0.86
C CYS A 160 -11.52 -16.15 1.51
N ASN A 161 -11.82 -15.49 2.63
CA ASN A 161 -10.95 -14.56 3.34
C ASN A 161 -10.33 -13.50 2.40
N THR A 162 -11.12 -13.00 1.46
CA THR A 162 -10.76 -11.86 0.61
C THR A 162 -11.19 -10.56 1.26
N GLY A 163 -10.47 -9.49 0.96
CA GLY A 163 -10.75 -8.19 1.55
C GLY A 163 -9.99 -7.06 0.87
N ASP A 164 -10.25 -5.85 1.31
CA ASP A 164 -9.69 -4.62 0.78
C ASP A 164 -9.15 -3.69 1.89
N ILE A 165 -8.59 -2.55 1.52
CA ILE A 165 -8.00 -1.60 2.47
C ILE A 165 -8.91 -0.37 2.61
N HIS A 166 -9.46 -0.19 3.79
CA HIS A 166 -10.20 1.01 4.15
C HIS A 166 -9.27 2.10 4.70
N ILE A 167 -9.45 3.35 4.26
CA ILE A 167 -8.77 4.51 4.82
C ILE A 167 -9.81 5.42 5.48
N ASN A 168 -9.65 5.69 6.77
CA ASN A 168 -10.54 6.55 7.54
C ASN A 168 -12.03 6.16 7.43
N GLY A 169 -12.30 4.86 7.36
CA GLY A 169 -13.65 4.31 7.19
C GLY A 169 -14.19 4.34 5.77
N MET A 170 -13.47 4.87 4.79
CA MET A 170 -13.83 4.72 3.37
C MET A 170 -13.34 3.37 2.85
N GLU A 171 -14.20 2.70 2.10
CA GLU A 171 -14.01 1.36 1.54
C GLU A 171 -12.87 1.30 0.52
N GLY A 172 -12.38 0.09 0.24
CA GLY A 172 -11.23 -0.15 -0.63
C GLY A 172 -11.30 0.48 -2.02
N PRO A 173 -12.45 0.49 -2.71
CA PRO A 173 -12.58 1.14 -4.02
C PRO A 173 -12.27 2.64 -4.04
N TYR A 174 -12.26 3.32 -2.89
CA TYR A 174 -11.85 4.72 -2.74
C TYR A 174 -10.37 4.90 -2.38
N THR A 175 -9.64 3.80 -2.25
CA THR A 175 -8.21 3.78 -1.87
C THR A 175 -7.36 3.36 -3.06
N MET A 176 -6.62 4.30 -3.63
CA MET A 176 -5.69 3.97 -4.72
C MET A 176 -4.40 3.35 -4.19
N ILE A 177 -3.96 2.25 -4.78
CA ILE A 177 -2.71 1.60 -4.43
C ILE A 177 -1.72 1.71 -5.58
N LEU A 178 -0.53 2.23 -5.27
CA LEU A 178 0.55 2.46 -6.22
C LEU A 178 1.79 1.63 -5.84
N ILE A 179 2.59 1.26 -6.84
CA ILE A 179 3.98 0.84 -6.65
C ILE A 179 4.87 1.83 -7.42
N ASP A 180 5.83 2.43 -6.72
CA ASP A 180 6.72 3.45 -7.27
C ASP A 180 5.97 4.58 -8.01
N GLY A 181 4.80 4.97 -7.50
CA GLY A 181 3.95 6.02 -8.06
C GLY A 181 3.07 5.59 -9.24
N MET A 182 3.10 4.31 -9.65
CA MET A 182 2.29 3.78 -10.75
C MET A 182 1.05 3.06 -10.25
N PRO A 183 -0.14 3.38 -10.79
CA PRO A 183 -1.37 2.69 -10.43
C PRO A 183 -1.35 1.28 -11.00
N ILE A 184 -1.29 0.29 -10.12
CA ILE A 184 -1.26 -1.11 -10.50
C ILE A 184 -2.37 -1.91 -9.84
N VAL A 185 -2.92 -1.44 -8.75
CA VAL A 185 -4.04 -2.07 -8.06
C VAL A 185 -5.28 -1.23 -8.28
N SER A 186 -6.22 -1.74 -9.06
CA SER A 186 -7.47 -1.08 -9.43
C SER A 186 -8.50 -2.16 -9.76
N ALA A 187 -9.76 -1.88 -9.45
CA ALA A 187 -10.89 -2.74 -9.74
C ALA A 187 -10.64 -4.20 -9.28
N LEU A 188 -10.69 -5.17 -10.18
CA LEU A 188 -10.53 -6.60 -9.90
C LEU A 188 -9.30 -6.94 -9.04
N SER A 189 -8.24 -6.16 -9.12
CA SER A 189 -7.01 -6.39 -8.36
C SER A 189 -6.98 -5.77 -6.97
N THR A 190 -7.97 -4.99 -6.59
CA THR A 190 -8.03 -4.32 -5.26
C THR A 190 -7.97 -5.35 -4.14
N VAL A 191 -8.65 -6.48 -4.32
CA VAL A 191 -8.74 -7.57 -3.35
C VAL A 191 -7.45 -8.41 -3.29
N TYR A 192 -6.77 -8.63 -4.42
CA TYR A 192 -5.66 -9.59 -4.52
C TYR A 192 -4.27 -8.97 -4.69
N GLY A 193 -4.21 -7.70 -5.09
CA GLY A 193 -2.96 -7.06 -5.53
C GLY A 193 -1.89 -6.88 -4.45
N LEU A 194 -2.29 -6.67 -3.20
CA LEU A 194 -1.38 -6.42 -2.08
C LEU A 194 -0.72 -7.67 -1.50
N THR A 195 -1.43 -8.79 -1.50
CA THR A 195 -0.97 -10.02 -0.84
C THR A 195 0.28 -10.61 -1.45
N GLY A 196 0.51 -10.38 -2.75
CA GLY A 196 1.65 -10.90 -3.49
C GLY A 196 2.84 -9.96 -3.62
N ILE A 197 2.90 -8.85 -2.86
CA ILE A 197 4.07 -7.97 -2.86
C ILE A 197 5.07 -8.47 -1.82
N PRO A 198 6.29 -8.90 -2.23
CA PRO A 198 7.30 -9.36 -1.28
C PRO A 198 7.69 -8.26 -0.30
N ASN A 199 7.70 -8.54 1.00
CA ASN A 199 8.12 -7.56 2.01
C ASN A 199 9.58 -7.13 1.83
N SER A 200 10.43 -8.01 1.27
CA SER A 200 11.85 -7.76 1.04
C SER A 200 12.14 -6.63 0.06
N ILE A 201 11.21 -6.33 -0.87
CA ILE A 201 11.40 -5.25 -1.84
C ILE A 201 10.98 -3.88 -1.32
N VAL A 202 10.22 -3.81 -0.24
CA VAL A 202 9.68 -2.54 0.27
C VAL A 202 10.77 -1.71 0.94
N GLU A 203 10.93 -0.46 0.50
CA GLU A 203 11.78 0.53 1.15
C GLU A 203 10.99 1.33 2.20
N ARG A 204 9.78 1.78 1.82
CA ARG A 204 8.81 2.45 2.69
C ARG A 204 7.43 2.44 2.03
N ILE A 205 6.41 2.73 2.79
CA ILE A 205 5.07 2.99 2.26
C ILE A 205 4.71 4.44 2.59
N GLU A 206 4.25 5.17 1.59
CA GLU A 206 3.76 6.54 1.73
C GLU A 206 2.23 6.52 1.69
N VAL A 207 1.60 7.04 2.73
CA VAL A 207 0.14 7.13 2.83
C VAL A 207 -0.27 8.59 2.76
N GLN A 208 -1.08 8.93 1.76
CA GLN A 208 -1.76 10.21 1.66
C GLN A 208 -3.23 10.01 1.99
N ARG A 209 -3.73 10.70 3.01
CA ARG A 209 -5.15 10.72 3.34
C ARG A 209 -5.83 11.91 2.67
N GLY A 210 -7.07 11.71 2.23
CA GLY A 210 -7.81 12.69 1.44
C GLY A 210 -7.50 12.63 -0.05
N PRO A 211 -8.18 13.44 -0.88
CA PRO A 211 -8.16 13.28 -2.33
C PRO A 211 -6.79 13.52 -2.94
N ALA A 212 -6.39 12.61 -3.80
CA ALA A 212 -5.18 12.69 -4.59
C ALA A 212 -5.46 12.70 -6.10
N SER A 213 -6.74 12.80 -6.49
CA SER A 213 -7.19 12.70 -7.89
C SER A 213 -6.54 13.72 -8.81
N THR A 214 -6.17 14.91 -8.32
CA THR A 214 -5.48 15.94 -9.12
C THR A 214 -4.17 15.45 -9.75
N LEU A 215 -3.42 14.57 -9.08
CA LEU A 215 -2.18 13.99 -9.66
C LEU A 215 -2.39 12.59 -10.23
N TYR A 216 -3.25 11.79 -9.60
CA TYR A 216 -3.36 10.36 -9.86
C TYR A 216 -4.64 9.95 -10.61
N GLY A 217 -5.62 10.87 -10.74
CA GLY A 217 -6.86 10.64 -11.46
C GLY A 217 -7.90 9.85 -10.66
N SER A 218 -8.69 9.05 -11.35
CA SER A 218 -9.78 8.25 -10.78
C SER A 218 -9.31 7.33 -9.64
N GLU A 219 -10.20 7.04 -8.68
CA GLU A 219 -10.02 6.11 -7.54
C GLU A 219 -9.24 6.69 -6.34
N ALA A 220 -8.49 7.78 -6.49
CA ALA A 220 -7.77 8.43 -5.38
C ALA A 220 -8.68 9.39 -4.58
N VAL A 221 -9.85 8.93 -4.15
CA VAL A 221 -10.89 9.73 -3.47
C VAL A 221 -10.64 9.81 -1.97
N GLY A 222 -10.53 8.66 -1.30
CA GLY A 222 -10.27 8.52 0.13
C GLY A 222 -8.82 8.74 0.50
N GLY A 223 -7.95 8.48 -0.43
CA GLY A 223 -6.51 8.56 -0.27
C GLY A 223 -5.77 7.60 -1.17
N LEU A 224 -4.49 7.51 -0.94
CA LEU A 224 -3.66 6.55 -1.64
C LEU A 224 -2.57 5.96 -0.74
N ILE A 225 -2.14 4.76 -1.10
CA ILE A 225 -1.03 4.02 -0.50
C ILE A 225 0.00 3.77 -1.60
N ASN A 226 1.16 4.39 -1.49
CA ASN A 226 2.24 4.23 -2.46
C ASN A 226 3.37 3.38 -1.85
N ILE A 227 3.58 2.20 -2.41
CA ILE A 227 4.62 1.27 -2.00
C ILE A 227 5.89 1.64 -2.76
N ILE A 228 6.83 2.27 -2.07
CA ILE A 228 8.13 2.61 -2.64
C ILE A 228 9.03 1.39 -2.52
N THR A 229 9.51 0.89 -3.65
CA THR A 229 10.38 -0.27 -3.68
C THR A 229 11.85 0.15 -3.57
N LYS A 230 12.65 -0.73 -2.94
CA LYS A 230 14.10 -0.52 -2.78
C LYS A 230 14.77 -0.23 -4.11
N GLN A 231 15.66 0.75 -4.10
CA GLN A 231 16.54 0.97 -5.24
C GLN A 231 17.59 -0.13 -5.28
N PRO A 232 17.79 -0.82 -6.42
CA PRO A 232 18.76 -1.93 -6.50
C PRO A 232 20.15 -1.57 -6.02
N GLN A 233 20.60 -0.32 -6.22
CA GLN A 233 21.92 0.16 -5.78
C GLN A 233 22.08 0.10 -4.26
N ARG A 234 21.00 0.40 -3.51
CA ARG A 234 20.98 0.51 -2.04
C ARG A 234 20.46 -0.74 -1.35
N ALA A 235 19.95 -1.72 -2.10
CA ALA A 235 19.46 -2.96 -1.55
C ALA A 235 20.62 -3.81 -0.96
N PRO A 236 20.37 -4.60 0.10
CA PRO A 236 21.29 -5.63 0.56
C PRO A 236 21.68 -6.60 -0.56
N LEU A 237 22.87 -7.20 -0.47
CA LEU A 237 23.28 -8.21 -1.44
C LEU A 237 22.32 -9.40 -1.46
N PHE A 238 21.88 -9.81 -0.26
CA PHE A 238 20.95 -10.90 -0.04
C PHE A 238 20.07 -10.59 1.17
N SER A 239 18.79 -10.86 1.09
CA SER A 239 17.88 -10.91 2.24
C SER A 239 16.96 -12.12 2.16
N PHE A 240 16.69 -12.69 3.31
CA PHE A 240 15.82 -13.85 3.47
C PHE A 240 15.00 -13.70 4.75
N ASP A 241 13.71 -13.90 4.68
CA ASP A 241 12.81 -13.97 5.84
C ASP A 241 11.87 -15.17 5.64
N ALA A 242 11.92 -16.12 6.54
CA ALA A 242 11.03 -17.27 6.49
C ALA A 242 10.42 -17.54 7.85
N PHE A 243 9.17 -17.97 7.85
CA PHE A 243 8.46 -18.36 9.06
C PHE A 243 7.46 -19.48 8.81
N ALA A 244 7.12 -20.14 9.92
CA ALA A 244 6.01 -21.09 10.01
C ALA A 244 5.06 -20.67 11.15
N THR A 245 3.79 -21.04 11.03
CA THR A 245 2.77 -20.78 12.06
C THR A 245 2.15 -22.05 12.59
N SER A 246 1.49 -21.95 13.76
CA SER A 246 0.72 -23.05 14.36
C SER A 246 -0.49 -23.51 13.52
N TYR A 247 -0.87 -22.73 12.49
CA TYR A 247 -1.90 -23.07 11.52
C TYR A 247 -1.36 -23.78 10.27
N ASN A 248 -0.08 -24.21 10.28
CA ASN A 248 0.61 -24.83 9.14
C ASN A 248 0.78 -23.86 7.93
N GLU A 249 0.84 -22.57 8.20
CA GLU A 249 1.22 -21.57 7.19
C GLU A 249 2.74 -21.48 7.11
N TYR A 250 3.27 -21.50 5.91
CA TYR A 250 4.71 -21.36 5.62
C TYR A 250 4.91 -20.18 4.67
N ASN A 251 5.81 -19.30 5.03
CA ASN A 251 6.19 -18.17 4.15
C ASN A 251 7.70 -18.13 4.00
N ALA A 252 8.16 -17.85 2.78
CA ALA A 252 9.55 -17.56 2.49
C ALA A 252 9.62 -16.36 1.54
N ASP A 253 10.39 -15.35 1.94
CA ASP A 253 10.64 -14.12 1.19
C ASP A 253 12.14 -13.96 1.02
N MET A 254 12.61 -13.86 -0.22
CA MET A 254 14.02 -13.79 -0.56
C MET A 254 14.26 -12.66 -1.56
N SER A 255 15.36 -11.94 -1.41
CA SER A 255 15.81 -11.02 -2.44
C SER A 255 17.32 -11.06 -2.61
N ILE A 256 17.77 -10.90 -3.86
CA ILE A 256 19.17 -10.92 -4.27
C ILE A 256 19.42 -9.70 -5.16
N LYS A 257 20.47 -8.94 -4.81
CA LYS A 257 21.00 -7.88 -5.65
C LYS A 257 22.15 -8.41 -6.50
N PHE A 258 22.17 -8.03 -7.76
CA PHE A 258 23.28 -8.26 -8.65
C PHE A 258 23.56 -7.05 -9.54
N ARG A 259 24.80 -6.93 -9.99
CA ARG A 259 25.28 -5.80 -10.78
C ARG A 259 25.96 -6.31 -12.06
N PRO A 260 25.16 -6.56 -13.13
CA PRO A 260 25.72 -7.11 -14.39
C PRO A 260 26.70 -6.16 -15.08
N HIS A 261 26.53 -4.86 -14.90
CA HIS A 261 27.37 -3.81 -15.48
C HIS A 261 27.53 -2.64 -14.50
N LYS A 262 28.59 -1.83 -14.66
CA LYS A 262 28.91 -0.69 -13.77
C LYS A 262 27.72 0.31 -13.59
N GLN A 263 26.89 0.46 -14.62
CA GLN A 263 25.76 1.38 -14.65
C GLN A 263 24.41 0.65 -14.46
N VAL A 264 24.39 -0.68 -14.34
CA VAL A 264 23.18 -1.48 -14.29
C VAL A 264 23.14 -2.27 -13.00
N ASN A 265 22.11 -2.02 -12.20
CA ASN A 265 21.86 -2.77 -10.97
C ASN A 265 20.50 -3.46 -11.07
N SER A 266 20.39 -4.65 -10.53
CA SER A 266 19.15 -5.41 -10.48
C SER A 266 18.87 -5.93 -9.07
N LEU A 267 17.59 -5.96 -8.71
CA LEU A 267 17.06 -6.60 -7.51
C LEU A 267 16.03 -7.63 -7.93
N LEU A 268 16.34 -8.90 -7.73
CA LEU A 268 15.42 -10.02 -7.93
C LEU A 268 14.87 -10.43 -6.57
N SER A 269 13.55 -10.59 -6.49
CA SER A 269 12.87 -11.04 -5.28
C SER A 269 11.88 -12.15 -5.59
N PHE A 270 11.73 -13.06 -4.64
CA PHE A 270 10.83 -14.20 -4.69
C PHE A 270 10.08 -14.31 -3.36
N ASN A 271 8.77 -14.49 -3.43
CA ASN A 271 7.94 -14.82 -2.27
C ASN A 271 7.16 -16.10 -2.55
N TYR A 272 7.16 -16.98 -1.57
CA TYR A 272 6.37 -18.21 -1.55
C TYR A 272 5.55 -18.25 -0.27
N PHE A 273 4.26 -18.53 -0.39
CA PHE A 273 3.37 -18.78 0.75
C PHE A 273 2.56 -20.05 0.50
N ASN A 274 2.46 -20.87 1.52
CA ASN A 274 1.67 -22.10 1.47
C ASN A 274 0.90 -22.31 2.78
N ASN A 275 -0.39 -22.64 2.65
CA ASN A 275 -1.24 -23.20 3.71
C ASN A 275 -2.06 -24.33 3.09
N ASN A 276 -1.83 -25.56 3.50
CA ASN A 276 -2.47 -26.75 2.96
C ASN A 276 -3.30 -27.54 3.97
N LYS A 277 -3.50 -26.99 5.19
CA LYS A 277 -4.26 -27.66 6.23
C LYS A 277 -5.58 -26.96 6.50
N ARG A 278 -6.66 -27.72 6.50
CA ARG A 278 -8.00 -27.26 6.89
C ARG A 278 -8.11 -27.17 8.40
N TRP A 279 -8.71 -26.09 8.86
CA TRP A 279 -9.02 -25.83 10.26
C TRP A 279 -10.47 -25.38 10.37
N ASP A 280 -11.20 -25.97 11.31
CA ASP A 280 -12.55 -25.59 11.73
C ASP A 280 -12.59 -25.67 13.25
N LYS A 281 -12.38 -24.54 13.92
CA LYS A 281 -12.36 -24.46 15.39
C LYS A 281 -13.69 -24.03 15.97
N ASN A 282 -14.49 -23.32 15.17
CA ASN A 282 -15.83 -22.88 15.57
C ASN A 282 -16.90 -23.96 15.33
N LEU A 283 -16.53 -25.07 14.67
CA LEU A 283 -17.37 -26.26 14.41
C LEU A 283 -18.60 -25.94 13.54
N ASP A 284 -18.41 -25.04 12.54
CA ASP A 284 -19.46 -24.73 11.58
C ASP A 284 -19.33 -25.52 10.25
N ASN A 285 -18.38 -26.45 10.17
CA ASN A 285 -18.04 -27.26 9.02
C ASN A 285 -17.39 -26.47 7.86
N PHE A 286 -16.98 -25.19 8.09
CA PHE A 286 -16.24 -24.40 7.11
C PHE A 286 -14.80 -24.18 7.54
N THR A 287 -13.94 -23.88 6.59
CA THR A 287 -12.53 -23.58 6.88
C THR A 287 -12.39 -22.19 7.51
N ASP A 288 -11.83 -22.09 8.72
CA ASP A 288 -11.48 -20.82 9.41
C ASP A 288 -10.40 -20.04 8.65
N VAL A 289 -9.53 -20.77 7.96
CA VAL A 289 -8.38 -20.26 7.20
C VAL A 289 -8.39 -20.85 5.82
N THR A 290 -8.28 -20.02 4.81
CA THR A 290 -8.21 -20.50 3.42
C THR A 290 -6.95 -21.32 3.18
N LEU A 291 -7.08 -22.42 2.45
CA LEU A 291 -5.93 -23.05 1.80
C LEU A 291 -5.38 -22.09 0.77
N GLN A 292 -4.07 -21.96 0.72
CA GLN A 292 -3.40 -21.05 -0.22
C GLN A 292 -2.09 -21.62 -0.72
N HIS A 293 -1.88 -21.52 -2.02
CA HIS A 293 -0.59 -21.69 -2.66
C HIS A 293 -0.29 -20.44 -3.48
N ARG A 294 0.74 -19.68 -3.10
CA ARG A 294 1.05 -18.38 -3.71
C ARG A 294 2.52 -18.28 -4.07
N ILE A 295 2.79 -17.80 -5.27
CA ILE A 295 4.12 -17.50 -5.79
C ILE A 295 4.12 -16.06 -6.30
N SER A 296 5.14 -15.29 -5.94
CA SER A 296 5.39 -13.98 -6.52
C SER A 296 6.87 -13.82 -6.85
N VAL A 297 7.14 -13.34 -8.05
CA VAL A 297 8.49 -13.00 -8.52
C VAL A 297 8.50 -11.54 -8.92
N PHE A 298 9.45 -10.79 -8.41
CA PHE A 298 9.65 -9.38 -8.73
C PHE A 298 11.09 -9.15 -9.16
N ASN A 299 11.29 -8.46 -10.28
CA ASN A 299 12.62 -8.08 -10.72
C ASN A 299 12.64 -6.61 -11.14
N LYS A 300 13.48 -5.81 -10.48
CA LYS A 300 13.68 -4.39 -10.75
C LYS A 300 15.08 -4.14 -11.26
N TRP A 301 15.17 -3.48 -12.40
CA TRP A 301 16.40 -3.00 -13.02
C TRP A 301 16.49 -1.50 -12.89
N SER A 302 17.65 -1.00 -12.51
CA SER A 302 17.95 0.42 -12.47
C SER A 302 19.21 0.68 -13.28
N ILE A 303 19.08 1.54 -14.28
CA ILE A 303 20.13 1.91 -15.22
C ILE A 303 20.47 3.37 -14.99
N GLU A 304 21.71 3.61 -14.59
CA GLU A 304 22.26 4.95 -14.38
C GLU A 304 22.73 5.53 -15.72
N ARG A 305 22.35 6.75 -15.99
CA ARG A 305 22.61 7.42 -17.25
C ARG A 305 23.33 8.75 -17.01
N PRO A 306 24.05 9.29 -18.03
CA PRO A 306 24.73 10.57 -17.90
C PRO A 306 23.81 11.69 -17.40
N HIS A 307 24.36 12.64 -16.65
CA HIS A 307 23.67 13.79 -16.06
C HIS A 307 22.65 13.43 -14.98
N ASN A 308 22.95 12.41 -14.15
CA ASN A 308 22.09 11.95 -13.03
C ASN A 308 20.67 11.56 -13.46
N ARG A 309 20.53 11.01 -14.66
CA ARG A 309 19.27 10.46 -15.16
C ARG A 309 19.20 8.99 -14.85
N THR A 310 17.98 8.54 -14.62
CA THR A 310 17.72 7.13 -14.34
C THR A 310 16.74 6.55 -15.36
N MET A 311 16.83 5.25 -15.54
CA MET A 311 15.82 4.42 -16.16
C MET A 311 15.58 3.24 -15.23
N ASN A 312 14.36 3.13 -14.75
CA ASN A 312 13.94 2.02 -13.92
C ASN A 312 12.90 1.19 -14.68
N ILE A 313 13.05 -0.13 -14.64
CA ILE A 313 12.08 -1.08 -15.18
C ILE A 313 11.90 -2.17 -14.13
N ALA A 314 10.67 -2.48 -13.80
CA ALA A 314 10.34 -3.58 -12.91
C ALA A 314 9.26 -4.46 -13.54
N ALA A 315 9.40 -5.77 -13.38
CA ALA A 315 8.40 -6.75 -13.78
C ALA A 315 8.02 -7.60 -12.57
N ARG A 316 6.73 -7.92 -12.45
CA ARG A 316 6.21 -8.82 -11.43
C ARG A 316 5.33 -9.88 -12.07
N TYR A 317 5.49 -11.10 -11.62
CA TYR A 317 4.55 -12.18 -11.81
C TYR A 317 3.97 -12.61 -10.47
N TYR A 318 2.68 -12.83 -10.41
CA TYR A 318 1.95 -13.30 -9.24
C TYR A 318 0.99 -14.40 -9.66
N TYR A 319 0.98 -15.48 -8.89
CA TYR A 319 0.02 -16.57 -9.00
C TYR A 319 -0.48 -16.94 -7.61
N GLU A 320 -1.76 -17.16 -7.48
CA GLU A 320 -2.40 -17.66 -6.26
C GLU A 320 -3.49 -18.65 -6.60
N ASP A 321 -3.47 -19.79 -5.92
CA ASP A 321 -4.55 -20.76 -5.79
C ASP A 321 -5.06 -20.66 -4.36
N ARG A 322 -6.34 -20.33 -4.20
CA ARG A 322 -6.99 -20.11 -2.92
C ARG A 322 -8.28 -20.90 -2.85
N PHE A 323 -8.51 -21.53 -1.70
CA PHE A 323 -9.73 -22.28 -1.41
C PHE A 323 -10.22 -22.01 0.01
N GLY A 324 -11.53 -21.80 0.17
CA GLY A 324 -12.29 -21.85 1.41
C GLY A 324 -13.62 -22.55 1.20
N GLY A 325 -14.15 -23.22 2.20
CA GLY A 325 -15.42 -23.93 2.06
C GLY A 325 -15.60 -25.04 3.10
N GLU A 326 -16.57 -25.91 2.84
CA GLU A 326 -16.86 -27.03 3.72
C GLU A 326 -15.66 -27.98 3.85
N MET A 327 -15.50 -28.55 5.05
CA MET A 327 -14.34 -29.38 5.42
C MET A 327 -14.17 -30.63 4.54
N GLN A 328 -15.23 -31.19 4.00
CA GLN A 328 -15.23 -32.39 3.14
C GLN A 328 -15.05 -32.08 1.65
N TRP A 329 -14.99 -30.80 1.23
CA TRP A 329 -14.87 -30.42 -0.18
C TRP A 329 -13.60 -31.03 -0.83
N GLN A 330 -13.73 -31.47 -2.06
CA GLN A 330 -12.66 -31.98 -2.91
C GLN A 330 -12.75 -31.30 -4.28
N PRO A 331 -11.69 -31.30 -5.11
CA PRO A 331 -11.67 -30.64 -6.43
C PRO A 331 -12.82 -31.03 -7.37
N GLU A 332 -13.34 -32.24 -7.27
CA GLU A 332 -14.49 -32.74 -8.05
C GLU A 332 -15.81 -32.04 -7.71
N HIS A 333 -15.91 -31.42 -6.53
CA HIS A 333 -17.10 -30.66 -6.12
C HIS A 333 -17.13 -29.23 -6.70
N ARG A 334 -16.04 -28.80 -7.39
CA ARG A 334 -15.93 -27.43 -7.89
C ARG A 334 -17.04 -27.09 -8.89
N GLY A 335 -17.92 -26.13 -8.53
CA GLY A 335 -19.07 -25.74 -9.34
C GLY A 335 -20.28 -26.65 -9.24
N GLY A 336 -20.21 -27.66 -8.38
CA GLY A 336 -21.35 -28.52 -8.03
C GLY A 336 -22.23 -27.93 -6.93
N ASP A 337 -23.31 -28.64 -6.62
CA ASP A 337 -24.32 -28.23 -5.63
C ASP A 337 -24.41 -29.15 -4.41
N SER A 338 -23.44 -30.03 -4.21
CA SER A 338 -23.45 -31.03 -3.14
C SER A 338 -22.58 -30.61 -1.95
N VAL A 339 -21.42 -30.03 -2.18
CA VAL A 339 -20.49 -29.55 -1.15
C VAL A 339 -20.01 -28.15 -1.54
N TYR A 340 -20.22 -27.18 -0.68
CA TYR A 340 -19.92 -25.78 -0.95
C TYR A 340 -18.42 -25.48 -0.85
N GLY A 341 -17.94 -24.72 -1.81
CA GLY A 341 -16.58 -24.20 -1.78
C GLY A 341 -16.38 -22.99 -2.69
N GLU A 342 -15.48 -22.13 -2.28
CA GLU A 342 -15.01 -20.95 -3.03
C GLU A 342 -13.57 -21.22 -3.44
N SER A 343 -13.38 -21.51 -4.74
CA SER A 343 -12.09 -21.85 -5.34
C SER A 343 -11.68 -20.77 -6.30
N ILE A 344 -10.54 -20.12 -6.06
CA ILE A 344 -10.11 -18.90 -6.74
C ILE A 344 -8.69 -19.08 -7.26
N PHE A 345 -8.54 -19.07 -8.58
CA PHE A 345 -7.24 -19.03 -9.26
C PHE A 345 -7.00 -17.64 -9.82
N THR A 346 -5.88 -17.04 -9.43
CA THR A 346 -5.47 -15.71 -9.88
C THR A 346 -4.08 -15.78 -10.50
N ALA A 347 -3.93 -15.23 -11.71
CA ALA A 347 -2.62 -15.03 -12.35
C ALA A 347 -2.50 -13.57 -12.79
N ARG A 348 -1.34 -12.95 -12.50
CA ARG A 348 -1.13 -11.53 -12.75
C ARG A 348 0.27 -11.24 -13.24
N TRP A 349 0.36 -10.41 -14.29
CA TRP A 349 1.59 -9.85 -14.83
C TRP A 349 1.57 -8.34 -14.68
N GLU A 350 2.69 -7.78 -14.30
CA GLU A 350 2.87 -6.33 -14.17
C GLU A 350 4.21 -5.91 -14.74
N LEU A 351 4.20 -4.80 -15.45
CA LEU A 351 5.38 -4.09 -15.90
C LEU A 351 5.27 -2.63 -15.44
N ILE A 352 6.33 -2.12 -14.83
CA ILE A 352 6.39 -0.75 -14.32
C ILE A 352 7.69 -0.14 -14.80
N GLY A 353 7.66 1.10 -15.29
CA GLY A 353 8.86 1.78 -15.71
C GLY A 353 8.82 3.27 -15.52
N ALA A 354 10.01 3.86 -15.37
CA ALA A 354 10.23 5.29 -15.35
C ALA A 354 11.51 5.63 -16.12
N TYR A 355 11.44 6.62 -16.99
CA TYR A 355 12.51 7.04 -17.87
C TYR A 355 12.66 8.55 -17.86
N ASP A 356 13.79 9.05 -17.35
CA ASP A 356 14.12 10.46 -17.41
C ASP A 356 14.56 10.82 -18.84
N LEU A 357 13.80 11.68 -19.52
CA LEU A 357 14.07 12.08 -20.88
C LEU A 357 15.39 12.86 -21.01
N PRO A 358 16.14 12.70 -22.12
CA PRO A 358 17.45 13.33 -22.30
C PRO A 358 17.34 14.83 -22.69
N ILE A 359 16.52 15.59 -22.00
CA ILE A 359 16.34 17.03 -22.24
C ILE A 359 17.30 17.80 -21.34
N LYS A 360 18.16 18.64 -21.93
CA LYS A 360 19.14 19.42 -21.16
C LYS A 360 18.46 20.40 -20.23
N LYS A 361 18.92 20.47 -18.98
CA LYS A 361 18.47 21.38 -17.90
C LYS A 361 17.01 21.20 -17.45
N GLU A 362 16.24 20.29 -18.02
CA GLU A 362 14.85 20.04 -17.67
C GLU A 362 14.70 18.64 -17.08
N LYS A 363 13.83 18.50 -16.09
CA LYS A 363 13.43 17.19 -15.55
C LYS A 363 12.08 16.80 -16.11
N VAL A 364 12.10 15.98 -17.15
CA VAL A 364 10.90 15.42 -17.79
C VAL A 364 10.99 13.90 -17.65
N THR A 365 10.01 13.30 -17.00
CA THR A 365 9.97 11.86 -16.74
C THR A 365 8.77 11.24 -17.43
N LEU A 366 9.01 10.22 -18.25
CA LEU A 366 7.99 9.32 -18.77
C LEU A 366 7.87 8.13 -17.80
N SER A 367 6.70 7.95 -17.23
CA SER A 367 6.38 6.79 -16.39
C SER A 367 5.31 5.97 -17.08
N TYR A 368 5.38 4.65 -16.95
CA TYR A 368 4.42 3.74 -17.58
C TYR A 368 4.20 2.49 -16.73
N SER A 369 3.03 1.92 -16.84
CA SER A 369 2.72 0.60 -16.31
C SER A 369 1.81 -0.17 -17.24
N PHE A 370 1.92 -1.49 -17.17
CA PHE A 370 1.01 -2.43 -17.79
C PHE A 370 0.69 -3.52 -16.80
N THR A 371 -0.58 -3.84 -16.65
CA THR A 371 -1.03 -4.96 -15.81
C THR A 371 -1.98 -5.84 -16.59
N GLN A 372 -1.85 -7.15 -16.39
CA GLN A 372 -2.82 -8.13 -16.82
C GLN A 372 -3.21 -8.99 -15.64
N HIS A 373 -4.50 -9.08 -15.35
CA HIS A 373 -5.08 -9.91 -14.31
C HIS A 373 -6.02 -10.92 -14.96
N LEU A 374 -5.85 -12.17 -14.60
CA LEU A 374 -6.71 -13.28 -14.99
C LEU A 374 -7.25 -13.92 -13.73
N GLN A 375 -8.55 -14.09 -13.67
CA GLN A 375 -9.23 -14.75 -12.55
C GLN A 375 -10.14 -15.86 -13.07
N ASN A 376 -10.07 -17.01 -12.40
CA ASN A 376 -10.95 -18.13 -12.59
C ASN A 376 -11.44 -18.58 -11.23
N SER A 377 -12.63 -18.16 -10.86
CA SER A 377 -13.21 -18.40 -9.55
C SER A 377 -14.52 -19.17 -9.65
N VAL A 378 -14.82 -19.92 -8.62
CA VAL A 378 -16.13 -20.51 -8.41
C VAL A 378 -16.56 -20.26 -6.99
N TYR A 379 -17.75 -19.75 -6.82
CA TYR A 379 -18.40 -19.48 -5.52
C TYR A 379 -19.64 -20.37 -5.43
N GLY A 380 -19.54 -21.53 -4.73
CA GLY A 380 -20.55 -22.56 -4.81
C GLY A 380 -20.76 -23.05 -6.24
N GLN A 381 -21.91 -22.73 -6.85
CA GLN A 381 -22.24 -23.04 -8.26
C GLN A 381 -21.86 -21.91 -9.23
N THR A 382 -21.62 -20.70 -8.73
CA THR A 382 -21.40 -19.51 -9.55
C THR A 382 -19.98 -19.46 -10.09
N LEU A 383 -19.84 -19.65 -11.40
CA LEU A 383 -18.57 -19.48 -12.12
C LEU A 383 -18.34 -17.99 -12.39
N TYR A 384 -17.14 -17.52 -12.08
CA TYR A 384 -16.67 -16.17 -12.41
C TYR A 384 -15.33 -16.24 -13.13
N LEU A 385 -15.34 -15.89 -14.41
CA LEU A 385 -14.16 -15.81 -15.28
C LEU A 385 -13.96 -14.35 -15.64
N ALA A 386 -12.80 -13.78 -15.28
CA ALA A 386 -12.55 -12.38 -15.57
C ALA A 386 -11.13 -12.14 -16.08
N LYS A 387 -11.03 -11.21 -17.00
CA LYS A 387 -9.78 -10.74 -17.59
C LYS A 387 -9.75 -9.22 -17.61
N GLN A 388 -8.76 -8.65 -16.94
CA GLN A 388 -8.52 -7.21 -16.95
C GLN A 388 -7.12 -6.92 -17.48
N ARG A 389 -7.01 -5.89 -18.32
CA ARG A 389 -5.73 -5.31 -18.74
C ARG A 389 -5.79 -3.81 -18.54
N ILE A 390 -4.76 -3.25 -17.93
CA ILE A 390 -4.64 -1.81 -17.72
C ILE A 390 -3.29 -1.37 -18.25
N GLY A 391 -3.31 -0.49 -19.23
CA GLY A 391 -2.14 0.25 -19.70
C GLY A 391 -2.21 1.67 -19.18
N PHE A 392 -1.11 2.18 -18.63
CA PHE A 392 -1.00 3.55 -18.15
C PHE A 392 0.31 4.16 -18.62
N ALA A 393 0.26 5.39 -19.10
CA ALA A 393 1.43 6.17 -19.41
C ALA A 393 1.24 7.62 -18.94
N GLN A 394 2.30 8.22 -18.42
CA GLN A 394 2.27 9.58 -17.88
C GLN A 394 3.58 10.28 -18.17
N LEU A 395 3.49 11.49 -18.73
CA LEU A 395 4.60 12.39 -18.94
C LEU A 395 4.50 13.53 -17.92
N VAL A 396 5.55 13.74 -17.14
CA VAL A 396 5.60 14.79 -16.11
C VAL A 396 6.81 15.69 -16.36
N TRP A 397 6.55 16.98 -16.49
CA TRP A 397 7.57 18.02 -16.57
C TRP A 397 7.59 18.83 -15.28
N ASN A 398 8.69 18.72 -14.54
CA ASN A 398 8.91 19.47 -13.31
C ASN A 398 9.83 20.67 -13.62
N LYS A 399 9.24 21.87 -13.67
CA LYS A 399 9.90 23.11 -14.04
C LYS A 399 10.10 24.00 -12.83
N LYS A 400 11.36 24.23 -12.47
CA LYS A 400 11.69 25.25 -11.48
C LYS A 400 11.65 26.63 -12.16
N ILE A 401 10.59 27.40 -11.90
CA ILE A 401 10.42 28.75 -12.46
C ILE A 401 11.35 29.74 -11.75
N SER A 402 11.42 29.65 -10.42
CA SER A 402 12.28 30.48 -9.58
C SER A 402 12.74 29.74 -8.34
N SER A 403 13.47 30.38 -7.44
CA SER A 403 13.80 29.81 -6.11
C SER A 403 12.56 29.61 -5.22
N ARG A 404 11.44 30.27 -5.56
CA ARG A 404 10.19 30.26 -4.78
C ARG A 404 9.03 29.57 -5.48
N GLN A 405 9.18 29.18 -6.76
CA GLN A 405 8.09 28.65 -7.55
C GLN A 405 8.51 27.42 -8.36
N ASN A 406 7.75 26.34 -8.22
CA ASN A 406 7.91 25.12 -8.98
C ASN A 406 6.60 24.75 -9.67
N LEU A 407 6.62 24.71 -10.99
CA LEU A 407 5.50 24.30 -11.83
C LEU A 407 5.67 22.84 -12.22
N LEU A 408 4.61 22.07 -12.11
CA LEU A 408 4.51 20.69 -12.57
C LEU A 408 3.40 20.62 -13.61
N LEU A 409 3.77 20.19 -14.81
CA LEU A 409 2.84 19.94 -15.90
C LEU A 409 2.85 18.44 -16.19
N GLY A 410 1.68 17.88 -16.43
CA GLY A 410 1.58 16.48 -16.76
C GLY A 410 0.47 16.15 -17.74
N ALA A 411 0.70 15.10 -18.51
CA ALA A 411 -0.27 14.47 -19.36
C ALA A 411 -0.25 12.96 -19.10
N SER A 412 -1.39 12.34 -19.04
CA SER A 412 -1.52 10.90 -18.80
C SER A 412 -2.57 10.28 -19.70
N VAL A 413 -2.43 9.01 -19.93
CA VAL A 413 -3.46 8.20 -20.59
C VAL A 413 -3.56 6.85 -19.89
N ARG A 414 -4.79 6.43 -19.58
CA ARG A 414 -5.11 5.10 -19.07
C ARG A 414 -6.01 4.40 -20.08
N ASN A 415 -5.66 3.17 -20.41
CA ASN A 415 -6.51 2.25 -21.16
C ASN A 415 -6.89 1.09 -20.26
N THR A 416 -8.17 0.85 -20.10
CA THR A 416 -8.70 -0.27 -19.34
C THR A 416 -9.51 -1.16 -20.26
N PHE A 417 -9.09 -2.41 -20.37
CA PHE A 417 -9.85 -3.49 -20.99
C PHE A 417 -10.37 -4.39 -19.88
N TYR A 418 -11.67 -4.68 -19.88
CA TYR A 418 -12.32 -5.58 -18.93
C TYR A 418 -13.29 -6.50 -19.64
N ASP A 419 -13.27 -7.80 -19.28
CA ASP A 419 -14.04 -8.87 -19.88
C ASP A 419 -14.34 -9.92 -18.82
N ASP A 420 -15.60 -10.27 -18.62
CA ASP A 420 -16.03 -11.30 -17.68
C ASP A 420 -17.26 -12.06 -18.22
N ASN A 421 -17.74 -13.04 -17.45
CA ASN A 421 -18.95 -13.81 -17.79
C ASN A 421 -20.20 -13.32 -17.04
N THR A 422 -20.23 -12.05 -16.61
CA THR A 422 -21.38 -11.44 -15.91
C THR A 422 -22.17 -10.52 -16.86
N PRO A 423 -23.37 -10.06 -16.46
CA PRO A 423 -24.14 -9.11 -17.26
C PRO A 423 -23.44 -7.78 -17.57
N VAL A 424 -22.31 -7.46 -16.96
CA VAL A 424 -21.51 -6.27 -17.29
C VAL A 424 -20.91 -6.33 -18.69
N THR A 425 -20.46 -7.51 -19.08
CA THR A 425 -19.86 -7.71 -20.41
C THR A 425 -20.63 -8.71 -21.25
N GLN A 426 -21.71 -9.31 -20.72
CA GLN A 426 -22.57 -10.20 -21.46
C GLN A 426 -23.99 -9.65 -21.56
N ASN A 427 -24.43 -9.31 -22.77
CA ASN A 427 -25.80 -8.93 -23.07
C ASN A 427 -26.55 -10.11 -23.68
N THR A 428 -27.85 -10.23 -23.34
CA THR A 428 -28.73 -11.23 -23.96
C THR A 428 -29.67 -10.53 -24.93
N GLU A 429 -29.45 -10.71 -26.23
CA GLU A 429 -30.32 -10.22 -27.28
C GLU A 429 -31.00 -11.40 -27.99
N GLY A 430 -32.31 -11.44 -28.01
CA GLY A 430 -33.06 -12.50 -28.67
C GLY A 430 -32.81 -13.91 -28.12
N GLY A 431 -32.40 -14.03 -26.85
CA GLY A 431 -32.03 -15.32 -26.21
C GLY A 431 -30.61 -15.81 -26.52
N ILE A 432 -29.79 -14.99 -27.20
CA ILE A 432 -28.37 -15.27 -27.46
C ILE A 432 -27.53 -14.39 -26.56
N SER A 433 -26.59 -15.00 -25.83
CA SER A 433 -25.60 -14.26 -25.04
C SER A 433 -24.51 -13.71 -25.95
N ILE A 434 -24.35 -12.39 -25.97
CA ILE A 434 -23.34 -11.66 -26.77
C ILE A 434 -22.33 -11.06 -25.80
N ASN A 435 -21.06 -11.46 -25.95
CA ASN A 435 -19.97 -10.88 -25.17
C ASN A 435 -19.55 -9.50 -25.71
N GLN A 436 -19.59 -8.48 -24.86
CA GLN A 436 -19.24 -7.07 -25.17
C GLN A 436 -18.23 -6.54 -24.16
N PRO A 437 -16.93 -6.88 -24.30
CA PRO A 437 -15.90 -6.43 -23.40
C PRO A 437 -15.80 -4.90 -23.33
N SER A 438 -15.66 -4.37 -22.13
CA SER A 438 -15.47 -2.93 -21.90
C SER A 438 -14.06 -2.48 -22.29
N LYS A 439 -13.97 -1.38 -23.04
CA LYS A 439 -12.69 -0.74 -23.44
C LYS A 439 -12.80 0.75 -23.22
N VAL A 440 -12.15 1.23 -22.16
CA VAL A 440 -12.21 2.65 -21.77
C VAL A 440 -10.83 3.29 -21.94
N TRP A 441 -10.79 4.42 -22.63
CA TRP A 441 -9.64 5.31 -22.71
C TRP A 441 -9.92 6.54 -21.86
N LEU A 442 -9.02 6.84 -20.94
CA LEU A 442 -9.11 7.99 -20.03
C LEU A 442 -7.85 8.85 -20.19
N PRO A 443 -7.78 9.73 -21.21
CA PRO A 443 -6.73 10.74 -21.29
C PRO A 443 -6.99 11.83 -20.25
N GLY A 444 -5.91 12.40 -19.70
CA GLY A 444 -5.99 13.47 -18.73
C GLY A 444 -4.78 14.39 -18.77
N ILE A 445 -4.99 15.64 -18.45
CA ILE A 445 -3.94 16.65 -18.29
C ILE A 445 -4.04 17.27 -16.91
N PHE A 446 -2.91 17.65 -16.34
CA PHE A 446 -2.90 18.31 -15.05
C PHE A 446 -1.77 19.35 -14.94
N ILE A 447 -2.04 20.35 -14.13
CA ILE A 447 -1.08 21.38 -13.77
C ILE A 447 -1.09 21.58 -12.27
N GLN A 448 0.07 21.78 -11.70
CA GLN A 448 0.24 22.11 -10.29
C GLN A 448 1.34 23.15 -10.12
N ASP A 449 1.07 24.16 -9.33
CA ASP A 449 2.02 25.22 -8.99
C ASP A 449 2.26 25.25 -7.46
N GLU A 450 3.52 25.07 -7.08
CA GLU A 450 3.97 25.19 -5.69
C GLU A 450 4.69 26.53 -5.51
N ILE A 451 4.08 27.42 -4.75
CA ILE A 451 4.51 28.79 -4.51
C ILE A 451 4.98 28.92 -3.06
N ARG A 452 6.27 29.12 -2.86
CA ARG A 452 6.84 29.44 -1.54
C ARG A 452 6.71 30.96 -1.31
N ILE A 453 5.66 31.38 -0.61
CA ILE A 453 5.38 32.78 -0.32
C ILE A 453 6.53 33.36 0.50
N ASN A 454 6.96 32.63 1.56
CA ASN A 454 8.14 32.94 2.38
C ASN A 454 8.69 31.64 2.99
N ALA A 455 9.64 31.74 3.94
CA ALA A 455 10.27 30.59 4.58
C ALA A 455 9.28 29.72 5.39
N GLN A 456 8.17 30.30 5.83
CA GLN A 456 7.17 29.63 6.69
C GLN A 456 5.92 29.21 5.92
N ASN A 457 5.62 29.83 4.78
CA ASN A 457 4.34 29.72 4.09
C ASN A 457 4.53 29.21 2.65
N THR A 458 3.83 28.13 2.33
CA THR A 458 3.81 27.55 0.98
C THR A 458 2.36 27.32 0.56
N LEU A 459 2.01 27.76 -0.64
CA LEU A 459 0.73 27.53 -1.30
C LEU A 459 0.96 26.54 -2.46
N LEU A 460 0.09 25.55 -2.60
CA LEU A 460 0.05 24.63 -3.73
C LEU A 460 -1.33 24.65 -4.34
N LEU A 461 -1.39 24.96 -5.61
CA LEU A 461 -2.58 24.98 -6.43
C LEU A 461 -2.47 23.89 -7.50
N GLY A 462 -3.53 23.15 -7.73
CA GLY A 462 -3.54 22.14 -8.76
C GLY A 462 -4.92 21.95 -9.37
N ILE A 463 -4.95 21.57 -10.65
CA ILE A 463 -6.15 21.16 -11.36
C ILE A 463 -5.81 20.06 -12.35
N ARG A 464 -6.73 19.13 -12.50
CA ARG A 464 -6.70 18.06 -13.48
C ARG A 464 -8.01 18.04 -14.25
N ALA A 465 -7.94 17.71 -15.54
CA ALA A 465 -9.06 17.41 -16.41
C ALA A 465 -8.83 16.04 -17.05
N ASP A 466 -9.80 15.14 -16.90
CA ASP A 466 -9.84 13.83 -17.58
C ASP A 466 -11.08 13.80 -18.50
N HIS A 467 -10.93 13.16 -19.66
CA HIS A 467 -12.03 12.94 -20.59
C HIS A 467 -12.48 11.48 -20.55
N HIS A 468 -13.72 11.23 -20.17
CA HIS A 468 -14.33 9.90 -20.20
C HIS A 468 -15.30 9.78 -21.39
N PRO A 469 -15.25 8.70 -22.20
CA PRO A 469 -16.07 8.57 -23.39
C PRO A 469 -17.60 8.72 -23.15
N GLU A 470 -18.07 8.22 -21.99
CA GLU A 470 -19.50 8.23 -21.63
C GLU A 470 -19.90 9.40 -20.74
N HIS A 471 -18.96 9.93 -19.94
CA HIS A 471 -19.27 10.91 -18.90
C HIS A 471 -18.73 12.32 -19.21
N GLY A 472 -18.00 12.48 -20.33
CA GLY A 472 -17.41 13.77 -20.72
C GLY A 472 -16.24 14.20 -19.83
N GLU A 473 -16.13 15.50 -19.61
CA GLU A 473 -15.01 16.11 -18.88
C GLU A 473 -15.22 16.02 -17.36
N ILE A 474 -14.18 15.55 -16.67
CA ILE A 474 -14.17 15.43 -15.21
C ILE A 474 -13.02 16.26 -14.65
N PHE A 475 -13.33 17.21 -13.77
CA PHE A 475 -12.34 18.11 -13.18
C PHE A 475 -12.05 17.75 -11.73
N ALA A 476 -10.74 17.79 -11.37
CA ALA A 476 -10.28 17.54 -10.00
C ALA A 476 -9.34 18.65 -9.52
N PRO A 477 -9.88 19.79 -9.04
CA PRO A 477 -9.08 20.85 -8.44
C PRO A 477 -8.62 20.49 -7.02
N ARG A 478 -7.46 21.08 -6.59
CA ARG A 478 -7.00 21.06 -5.20
C ARG A 478 -6.25 22.33 -4.82
N VAL A 479 -6.36 22.67 -3.54
CA VAL A 479 -5.62 23.76 -2.89
C VAL A 479 -5.02 23.22 -1.61
N ASN A 480 -3.73 23.43 -1.40
CA ASN A 480 -3.07 23.11 -0.13
C ASN A 480 -2.28 24.33 0.34
N TYR A 481 -2.41 24.65 1.61
CA TYR A 481 -1.65 25.71 2.25
C TYR A 481 -0.89 25.13 3.45
N LYS A 482 0.42 25.35 3.47
CA LYS A 482 1.30 24.93 4.56
C LYS A 482 1.82 26.16 5.30
N TRP A 483 1.69 26.11 6.62
CA TRP A 483 2.27 27.07 7.53
C TRP A 483 3.21 26.39 8.52
N SER A 484 4.47 26.82 8.57
CA SER A 484 5.50 26.32 9.48
C SER A 484 5.99 27.47 10.38
N PRO A 485 5.28 27.76 11.49
CA PRO A 485 5.63 28.90 12.37
C PRO A 485 7.04 28.77 12.96
N ASN A 486 7.53 27.54 13.11
CA ASN A 486 8.89 27.24 13.54
C ASN A 486 9.35 25.90 12.95
N GLN A 487 10.59 25.50 13.25
CA GLN A 487 11.19 24.29 12.71
C GLN A 487 10.53 22.99 13.18
N ASN A 488 9.78 23.01 14.26
CA ASN A 488 9.21 21.82 14.90
C ASN A 488 7.68 21.74 14.81
N THR A 489 7.05 22.71 14.14
CA THR A 489 5.59 22.77 14.02
C THR A 489 5.21 23.03 12.58
N VAL A 490 4.28 22.25 12.06
CA VAL A 490 3.71 22.40 10.71
C VAL A 490 2.21 22.25 10.78
N LEU A 491 1.49 23.21 10.20
CA LEU A 491 0.06 23.12 9.92
C LEU A 491 -0.16 23.06 8.40
N ARG A 492 -1.11 22.24 7.97
CA ARG A 492 -1.52 22.13 6.57
C ARG A 492 -3.03 22.19 6.49
N PHE A 493 -3.51 22.95 5.53
CA PHE A 493 -4.92 23.06 5.16
C PHE A 493 -5.05 22.59 3.73
N SER A 494 -5.94 21.64 3.48
CA SER A 494 -6.12 21.04 2.17
C SER A 494 -7.60 20.99 1.83
N VAL A 495 -7.95 21.41 0.61
CA VAL A 495 -9.27 21.23 0.02
C VAL A 495 -9.09 20.70 -1.40
N GLY A 496 -9.87 19.71 -1.77
CA GLY A 496 -9.79 19.14 -3.11
C GLY A 496 -10.99 18.27 -3.46
N ASN A 497 -11.10 18.00 -4.75
CA ASN A 497 -12.10 17.09 -5.30
C ASN A 497 -11.48 15.73 -5.58
N GLY A 498 -12.26 14.67 -5.36
CA GLY A 498 -11.96 13.31 -5.76
C GLY A 498 -13.07 12.74 -6.64
N PHE A 499 -12.73 11.89 -7.60
CA PHE A 499 -13.70 11.21 -8.43
C PHE A 499 -13.36 9.75 -8.68
N ARG A 500 -14.37 8.94 -8.98
CA ARG A 500 -14.24 7.54 -9.35
C ARG A 500 -15.23 7.15 -10.42
N VAL A 501 -14.75 6.45 -11.45
CA VAL A 501 -15.61 5.76 -12.42
C VAL A 501 -15.74 4.31 -11.97
N VAL A 502 -16.94 3.87 -11.66
CA VAL A 502 -17.22 2.62 -10.97
C VAL A 502 -17.29 1.45 -11.94
N ASN A 503 -16.72 0.31 -11.55
CA ASN A 503 -16.96 -1.00 -12.15
C ASN A 503 -17.51 -1.94 -11.07
N LEU A 504 -18.85 -2.10 -11.02
CA LEU A 504 -19.56 -2.78 -9.94
C LEU A 504 -19.10 -4.22 -9.69
N PHE A 505 -18.98 -5.04 -10.74
CA PHE A 505 -18.75 -6.49 -10.58
C PHE A 505 -17.31 -6.84 -10.19
N SER A 506 -16.36 -5.94 -10.45
CA SER A 506 -14.99 -6.13 -10.00
C SER A 506 -14.75 -5.65 -8.57
N GLU A 507 -15.67 -4.88 -8.00
CA GLU A 507 -15.47 -4.19 -6.73
C GLU A 507 -16.39 -4.70 -5.62
N GLU A 508 -17.60 -5.18 -5.95
CA GLU A 508 -18.59 -5.69 -5.00
C GLU A 508 -18.60 -7.22 -4.94
N HIS A 509 -17.97 -7.78 -3.91
CA HIS A 509 -17.86 -9.23 -3.75
C HIS A 509 -19.20 -9.94 -3.52
N ALA A 510 -20.14 -9.27 -2.84
CA ALA A 510 -21.49 -9.80 -2.60
C ALA A 510 -22.26 -10.09 -3.91
N VAL A 511 -21.91 -9.40 -4.99
CA VAL A 511 -22.46 -9.60 -6.33
C VAL A 511 -22.01 -10.93 -6.95
N LEU A 512 -20.80 -11.40 -6.57
CA LEU A 512 -20.21 -12.62 -7.14
C LEU A 512 -20.73 -13.90 -6.50
N THR A 513 -21.38 -13.84 -5.34
CA THR A 513 -21.89 -15.04 -4.66
C THR A 513 -23.03 -15.72 -5.42
N GLY A 514 -23.63 -15.03 -6.42
CA GLY A 514 -24.70 -15.59 -7.26
C GLY A 514 -26.03 -15.80 -6.55
N ALA A 515 -26.11 -15.48 -5.26
CA ALA A 515 -27.31 -15.67 -4.45
C ALA A 515 -28.42 -14.70 -4.80
N ARG A 516 -28.10 -13.56 -5.45
CA ARG A 516 -29.05 -12.49 -5.81
C ARG A 516 -28.78 -11.95 -7.21
N GLU A 517 -29.84 -11.60 -7.91
CA GLU A 517 -29.75 -10.93 -9.20
C GLU A 517 -29.25 -9.48 -9.00
N VAL A 518 -28.33 -9.05 -9.86
CA VAL A 518 -27.81 -7.68 -9.85
C VAL A 518 -28.61 -6.82 -10.82
N VAL A 519 -29.19 -5.75 -10.31
CA VAL A 519 -30.00 -4.80 -11.09
C VAL A 519 -29.37 -3.42 -11.03
N ILE A 520 -29.11 -2.82 -12.17
CA ILE A 520 -28.71 -1.42 -12.29
C ILE A 520 -29.96 -0.61 -12.65
N LYS A 521 -30.47 0.19 -11.71
CA LYS A 521 -31.74 0.87 -11.86
C LYS A 521 -31.68 2.04 -12.84
N ASN A 522 -30.62 2.84 -12.76
CA ASN A 522 -30.40 4.01 -13.61
C ASN A 522 -28.97 4.01 -14.14
N ALA A 523 -28.69 4.78 -15.21
CA ALA A 523 -27.32 5.00 -15.68
C ALA A 523 -26.44 5.55 -14.54
N LEU A 524 -25.40 4.82 -14.22
CA LEU A 524 -24.49 5.19 -13.12
C LEU A 524 -23.60 6.34 -13.57
N LYS A 525 -23.55 7.40 -12.77
CA LYS A 525 -22.68 8.56 -12.97
C LYS A 525 -21.37 8.36 -12.18
N PRO A 526 -20.25 8.97 -12.60
CA PRO A 526 -19.04 8.96 -11.81
C PRO A 526 -19.29 9.47 -10.39
N GLU A 527 -18.77 8.77 -9.42
CA GLU A 527 -18.79 9.27 -8.05
C GLU A 527 -17.89 10.48 -7.90
N GLN A 528 -18.34 11.47 -7.15
CA GLN A 528 -17.60 12.71 -6.92
C GLN A 528 -17.70 13.13 -5.45
N SER A 529 -16.60 13.64 -4.93
CA SER A 529 -16.55 14.12 -3.55
C SER A 529 -15.73 15.40 -3.40
N TRP A 530 -16.06 16.17 -2.39
CA TRP A 530 -15.21 17.25 -1.87
C TRP A 530 -14.66 16.87 -0.50
N ASN A 531 -13.38 17.11 -0.31
CA ASN A 531 -12.71 16.86 0.95
C ASN A 531 -12.03 18.13 1.45
N ALA A 532 -12.16 18.39 2.76
CA ALA A 532 -11.39 19.37 3.50
C ALA A 532 -10.61 18.66 4.61
N ASN A 533 -9.34 19.01 4.77
CA ASN A 533 -8.45 18.41 5.77
C ASN A 533 -7.59 19.48 6.44
N ILE A 534 -7.44 19.38 7.77
CA ILE A 534 -6.51 20.16 8.57
C ILE A 534 -5.54 19.17 9.22
N ASN A 535 -4.25 19.34 8.98
CA ASN A 535 -3.21 18.50 9.56
C ASN A 535 -2.24 19.33 10.40
N PHE A 536 -1.96 18.86 11.60
CA PHE A 536 -1.02 19.44 12.56
C PHE A 536 0.08 18.45 12.87
N ASN A 537 1.35 18.86 12.69
CA ASN A 537 2.51 18.11 13.11
C ASN A 537 3.32 18.90 14.11
N ARG A 538 3.70 18.28 15.21
CA ARG A 538 4.60 18.88 16.20
C ARG A 538 5.62 17.86 16.70
N TYR A 539 6.85 18.33 16.79
CA TYR A 539 7.98 17.59 17.29
C TYR A 539 8.55 18.26 18.55
N ILE A 540 8.71 17.49 19.62
CA ILE A 540 9.17 17.99 20.93
C ILE A 540 10.30 17.08 21.40
N THR A 541 11.48 17.63 21.68
CA THR A 541 12.61 16.90 22.28
C THR A 541 12.64 17.10 23.79
N PHE A 542 12.96 16.05 24.53
CA PHE A 542 13.15 16.10 25.98
C PHE A 542 14.29 15.16 26.40
N GLY A 543 15.29 15.66 27.09
CA GLY A 543 16.45 14.86 27.50
C GLY A 543 17.06 14.07 26.34
N LYS A 544 17.03 12.73 26.40
CA LYS A 544 17.48 11.81 25.34
C LYS A 544 16.33 11.27 24.47
N GLY A 545 15.12 11.75 24.70
CA GLY A 545 13.92 11.30 24.05
C GLY A 545 13.23 12.38 23.22
N PHE A 546 12.07 12.02 22.67
CA PHE A 546 11.24 12.94 21.90
C PHE A 546 9.78 12.46 21.89
N VAL A 547 8.89 13.37 21.56
CA VAL A 547 7.50 13.12 21.18
C VAL A 547 7.23 13.71 19.80
N SER A 548 6.65 12.92 18.92
CA SER A 548 6.07 13.37 17.65
C SER A 548 4.56 13.27 17.75
N ILE A 549 3.86 14.33 17.40
CA ILE A 549 2.40 14.38 17.33
C ILE A 549 2.02 14.70 15.89
N ASP A 550 1.17 13.86 15.29
CA ASP A 550 0.55 14.07 13.99
C ASP A 550 -0.96 13.96 14.17
N ALA A 551 -1.69 15.05 13.99
CA ALA A 551 -3.14 15.08 14.15
C ALA A 551 -3.78 15.62 12.88
N SER A 552 -4.88 15.01 12.45
CA SER A 552 -5.66 15.43 11.29
C SER A 552 -7.15 15.47 11.62
N LEU A 553 -7.83 16.52 11.17
CA LEU A 553 -9.28 16.62 11.10
C LEU A 553 -9.68 16.58 9.63
N PHE A 554 -10.69 15.80 9.28
CA PHE A 554 -11.15 15.70 7.89
C PHE A 554 -12.66 15.67 7.78
N TYR A 555 -13.14 16.18 6.65
CA TYR A 555 -14.54 16.18 6.26
C TYR A 555 -14.64 15.91 4.77
N THR A 556 -15.33 14.83 4.38
CA THR A 556 -15.58 14.46 2.99
C THR A 556 -17.08 14.38 2.76
N VAL A 557 -17.58 15.01 1.70
CA VAL A 557 -18.95 14.91 1.25
C VAL A 557 -18.96 14.41 -0.20
N PHE A 558 -19.70 13.34 -0.45
CA PHE A 558 -19.97 12.87 -1.81
C PHE A 558 -21.18 13.59 -2.35
N THR A 559 -21.03 14.20 -3.51
CA THR A 559 -22.11 14.82 -4.27
C THR A 559 -22.81 13.83 -5.18
N ASN A 560 -22.15 12.74 -5.50
CA ASN A 560 -22.71 11.54 -6.10
C ASN A 560 -21.97 10.32 -5.54
N ARG A 561 -22.71 9.32 -5.09
CA ARG A 561 -22.20 8.00 -4.68
C ARG A 561 -23.10 6.92 -5.24
N ILE A 562 -22.54 5.80 -5.64
CA ILE A 562 -23.29 4.61 -6.04
C ILE A 562 -23.49 3.76 -4.80
N VAL A 563 -24.72 3.36 -4.54
CA VAL A 563 -25.08 2.59 -3.35
C VAL A 563 -25.86 1.34 -3.71
N PRO A 564 -25.56 0.19 -3.08
CA PRO A 564 -26.36 -1.02 -3.20
C PRO A 564 -27.57 -0.96 -2.26
N ASP A 565 -28.72 -1.34 -2.74
CA ASP A 565 -29.89 -1.65 -1.94
C ASP A 565 -30.02 -3.18 -1.80
N TYR A 566 -29.73 -3.67 -0.61
CA TYR A 566 -29.81 -5.08 -0.25
C TYR A 566 -31.17 -5.48 0.34
N PHE A 567 -32.07 -4.54 0.58
CA PHE A 567 -33.23 -4.73 1.45
C PHE A 567 -34.56 -4.63 0.74
N SER A 568 -34.68 -3.85 -0.32
CA SER A 568 -35.94 -3.64 -1.05
C SER A 568 -36.44 -4.90 -1.75
N ASN A 569 -35.54 -5.80 -2.15
CA ASN A 569 -35.87 -7.09 -2.75
C ASN A 569 -34.92 -8.19 -2.23
N ALA A 570 -35.47 -9.22 -1.63
CA ALA A 570 -34.67 -10.32 -1.06
C ALA A 570 -33.86 -11.09 -2.13
N ASN A 571 -34.29 -11.09 -3.39
CA ASN A 571 -33.66 -11.80 -4.49
C ASN A 571 -32.78 -10.92 -5.38
N GLN A 572 -32.66 -9.60 -5.07
CA GLN A 572 -31.91 -8.66 -5.89
C GLN A 572 -30.98 -7.79 -5.07
N ILE A 573 -29.90 -7.37 -5.70
CA ILE A 573 -29.05 -6.26 -5.24
C ILE A 573 -29.23 -5.14 -6.26
N ILE A 574 -29.86 -4.04 -5.84
CA ILE A 574 -30.20 -2.94 -6.75
C ILE A 574 -29.19 -1.82 -6.56
N PHE A 575 -28.43 -1.48 -7.62
CA PHE A 575 -27.49 -0.37 -7.61
C PHE A 575 -28.11 0.87 -8.24
N ASP A 576 -27.94 2.01 -7.57
CA ASP A 576 -28.37 3.32 -8.07
C ASP A 576 -27.44 4.44 -7.59
N ASN A 577 -27.54 5.60 -8.22
CA ASN A 577 -26.93 6.82 -7.72
C ASN A 577 -27.67 7.27 -6.45
N LEU A 578 -26.93 7.60 -5.39
CA LEU A 578 -27.50 8.03 -4.12
C LEU A 578 -28.35 9.30 -4.27
N SER A 579 -29.59 9.24 -3.85
CA SER A 579 -30.49 10.39 -3.76
C SER A 579 -30.28 11.09 -2.40
N GLY A 580 -29.16 11.84 -2.28
CA GLY A 580 -28.74 12.47 -1.03
C GLY A 580 -27.24 12.70 -0.98
N ASN A 581 -26.67 12.68 0.21
CA ASN A 581 -25.23 12.85 0.43
C ASN A 581 -24.65 11.70 1.24
N ALA A 582 -23.44 11.25 0.87
CA ALA A 582 -22.62 10.41 1.74
C ALA A 582 -21.57 11.28 2.42
N ILE A 583 -21.46 11.15 3.74
CA ILE A 583 -20.57 11.97 4.56
C ILE A 583 -19.60 11.07 5.30
N ASN A 584 -18.31 11.44 5.23
CA ASN A 584 -17.25 10.86 6.03
C ASN A 584 -16.49 11.98 6.74
N ARG A 585 -16.50 11.97 8.06
CA ARG A 585 -15.82 12.98 8.89
C ARG A 585 -15.15 12.34 10.08
N GLY A 586 -14.08 12.96 10.56
CA GLY A 586 -13.39 12.39 11.70
C GLY A 586 -12.05 13.02 12.01
N THR A 587 -11.31 12.32 12.87
CA THR A 587 -9.96 12.70 13.30
C THR A 587 -9.04 11.49 13.36
N ASN A 588 -7.78 11.74 13.04
CA ASN A 588 -6.67 10.81 13.29
C ASN A 588 -5.65 11.53 14.17
N ILE A 589 -5.16 10.87 15.20
CA ILE A 589 -4.09 11.37 16.06
C ILE A 589 -3.05 10.27 16.22
N ASN A 590 -1.80 10.54 15.85
CA ASN A 590 -0.65 9.69 16.09
C ASN A 590 0.28 10.35 17.07
N VAL A 591 0.72 9.61 18.06
CA VAL A 591 1.70 10.05 19.06
C VAL A 591 2.80 9.00 19.12
N ASP A 592 4.00 9.37 18.66
CA ASP A 592 5.19 8.55 18.76
C ASP A 592 6.09 9.09 19.84
N VAL A 593 6.44 8.23 20.81
CA VAL A 593 7.29 8.60 21.93
C VAL A 593 8.52 7.71 21.95
N ARG A 594 9.67 8.30 21.96
CA ARG A 594 10.91 7.62 22.26
C ARG A 594 11.43 8.11 23.60
N PHE A 595 11.32 7.28 24.62
CA PHE A 595 11.79 7.62 25.96
C PHE A 595 13.32 7.49 26.06
N THR A 596 13.86 6.43 25.51
CA THR A 596 15.28 6.13 25.48
C THR A 596 15.66 5.41 24.17
N SER A 597 16.92 5.10 23.96
CA SER A 597 17.34 4.24 22.85
C SER A 597 16.75 2.82 22.89
N SER A 598 16.24 2.41 24.05
CA SER A 598 15.69 1.07 24.29
C SER A 598 14.19 1.01 24.34
N LEU A 599 13.48 2.10 24.64
CA LEU A 599 12.04 2.12 24.84
C LEU A 599 11.36 3.09 23.88
N THR A 600 10.48 2.56 23.02
CA THR A 600 9.63 3.34 22.11
C THR A 600 8.17 2.96 22.27
N CYS A 601 7.29 3.92 22.15
CA CYS A 601 5.84 3.74 22.21
C CYS A 601 5.20 4.48 21.03
N MET A 602 4.24 3.87 20.37
CA MET A 602 3.38 4.47 19.35
C MET A 602 1.93 4.30 19.79
N LEU A 603 1.15 5.37 19.71
CA LEU A 603 -0.28 5.39 19.98
C LEU A 603 -0.99 6.10 18.84
N GLY A 604 -1.95 5.44 18.22
CA GLY A 604 -2.81 5.99 17.18
C GLY A 604 -4.27 5.95 17.62
N LEU A 605 -4.98 7.04 17.44
CA LEU A 605 -6.43 7.13 17.63
C LEU A 605 -7.08 7.57 16.32
N THR A 606 -8.06 6.82 15.87
CA THR A 606 -8.95 7.21 14.78
C THR A 606 -10.38 7.26 15.28
N ALA A 607 -11.06 8.39 15.09
CA ALA A 607 -12.49 8.51 15.35
C ALA A 607 -13.19 8.99 14.08
N VAL A 608 -14.20 8.23 13.60
CA VAL A 608 -14.90 8.48 12.33
C VAL A 608 -16.40 8.37 12.47
N ASP A 609 -17.12 9.18 11.70
CA ASP A 609 -18.58 9.10 11.52
C ASP A 609 -18.86 9.06 10.00
N VAL A 610 -19.16 7.85 9.50
CA VAL A 610 -19.40 7.58 8.08
C VAL A 610 -20.87 7.18 7.90
N PHE A 611 -21.60 7.92 7.11
CA PHE A 611 -23.03 7.70 6.93
C PHE A 611 -23.58 8.22 5.59
N LEU A 612 -24.67 7.61 5.17
CA LEU A 612 -25.56 8.10 4.12
C LEU A 612 -26.63 8.99 4.75
N SER A 613 -26.96 10.09 4.08
CA SER A 613 -28.08 10.98 4.43
C SER A 613 -29.02 11.06 3.25
N GLU A 614 -30.14 10.38 3.33
CA GLU A 614 -31.17 10.29 2.28
C GLU A 614 -32.45 10.95 2.76
N GLN A 615 -33.23 11.54 1.85
CA GLN A 615 -34.54 11.99 2.16
C GLN A 615 -35.52 10.82 1.99
N ASP A 616 -36.32 10.56 3.02
CA ASP A 616 -37.45 9.63 2.91
C ASP A 616 -38.60 10.22 2.10
N SER A 617 -39.61 9.40 1.80
CA SER A 617 -40.80 9.82 1.05
C SER A 617 -41.61 10.95 1.73
N LEU A 618 -41.34 11.24 3.00
CA LEU A 618 -41.95 12.30 3.80
C LEU A 618 -41.05 13.56 3.90
N GLY A 619 -39.89 13.57 3.22
CA GLY A 619 -38.95 14.68 3.24
C GLY A 619 -38.07 14.75 4.50
N SER A 620 -38.11 13.76 5.37
CA SER A 620 -37.26 13.68 6.54
C SER A 620 -35.87 13.07 6.18
N ASN A 621 -34.78 13.62 6.74
CA ASN A 621 -33.44 13.09 6.51
C ASN A 621 -33.21 11.82 7.33
N LYS A 622 -33.10 10.69 6.66
CA LYS A 622 -32.71 9.43 7.26
C LYS A 622 -31.20 9.29 7.23
N LYS A 623 -30.58 9.09 8.40
CA LYS A 623 -29.13 8.83 8.53
C LYS A 623 -28.89 7.33 8.69
N THR A 624 -28.14 6.74 7.75
CA THR A 624 -27.76 5.33 7.78
C THR A 624 -26.24 5.21 7.90
N ARG A 625 -25.73 4.69 9.03
CA ARG A 625 -24.28 4.46 9.23
C ARG A 625 -23.78 3.34 8.35
N GLN A 626 -22.56 3.52 7.83
CA GLN A 626 -21.88 2.51 7.03
C GLN A 626 -21.60 1.25 7.87
N VAL A 627 -21.81 0.07 7.27
CA VAL A 627 -21.49 -1.22 7.88
C VAL A 627 -19.99 -1.43 7.98
N GLN A 628 -19.56 -2.33 8.87
CA GLN A 628 -18.15 -2.73 9.04
C GLN A 628 -17.19 -1.55 9.23
N THR A 629 -17.67 -0.43 9.79
CA THR A 629 -16.86 0.77 10.04
C THR A 629 -16.90 1.11 11.51
N PRO A 630 -15.83 0.79 12.29
CA PRO A 630 -15.77 1.10 13.71
C PRO A 630 -15.67 2.64 13.90
N PRO A 631 -16.57 3.24 14.70
CA PRO A 631 -16.49 4.67 15.02
C PRO A 631 -15.19 5.09 15.71
N VAL A 632 -14.59 4.22 16.51
CA VAL A 632 -13.31 4.47 17.18
C VAL A 632 -12.39 3.28 17.03
N THR A 633 -11.15 3.57 16.66
CA THR A 633 -10.06 2.57 16.59
C THR A 633 -8.84 3.13 17.31
N VAL A 634 -8.19 2.29 18.13
CA VAL A 634 -6.92 2.65 18.80
C VAL A 634 -5.85 1.64 18.39
N ASN A 635 -4.79 2.12 17.77
CA ASN A 635 -3.60 1.34 17.46
C ASN A 635 -2.52 1.63 18.51
N TYR A 636 -1.81 0.61 18.98
CA TYR A 636 -0.70 0.80 19.91
C TYR A 636 0.45 -0.14 19.59
N ALA A 637 1.66 0.34 19.83
CA ALA A 637 2.86 -0.48 19.79
C ALA A 637 3.84 -0.03 20.86
N LEU A 638 4.42 -0.99 21.59
CA LEU A 638 5.44 -0.79 22.60
C LEU A 638 6.62 -1.70 22.29
N THR A 639 7.78 -1.11 22.09
CA THR A 639 9.03 -1.83 21.80
C THR A 639 10.03 -1.60 22.93
N TYR A 640 10.57 -2.69 23.47
CA TYR A 640 11.68 -2.65 24.41
C TYR A 640 12.86 -3.49 23.93
N ALA A 641 14.03 -2.85 23.79
CA ALA A 641 15.26 -3.48 23.36
C ALA A 641 16.22 -3.72 24.53
N PHE A 642 16.46 -4.98 24.88
CA PHE A 642 17.50 -5.44 25.80
C PHE A 642 18.83 -5.46 25.06
N GLN A 643 19.49 -4.32 24.93
CA GLN A 643 20.67 -4.14 24.08
C GLN A 643 21.79 -5.12 24.39
N LYS A 644 22.11 -5.35 25.68
CA LYS A 644 23.16 -6.30 26.12
C LYS A 644 22.86 -7.75 25.71
N ALA A 645 21.59 -8.13 25.75
CA ALA A 645 21.13 -9.45 25.39
C ALA A 645 20.89 -9.62 23.89
N GLY A 646 20.83 -8.54 23.11
CA GLY A 646 20.43 -8.56 21.71
C GLY A 646 19.00 -9.08 21.51
N ILE A 647 18.10 -8.82 22.48
CA ILE A 647 16.69 -9.22 22.41
C ILE A 647 15.83 -7.96 22.31
N THR A 648 14.85 -8.00 21.43
CA THR A 648 13.81 -6.99 21.33
C THR A 648 12.46 -7.64 21.59
N ILE A 649 11.64 -7.01 22.42
CA ILE A 649 10.24 -7.42 22.64
C ILE A 649 9.35 -6.32 22.10
N ASP A 650 8.44 -6.71 21.24
CA ASP A 650 7.43 -5.86 20.63
C ASP A 650 6.04 -6.33 21.09
N LEU A 651 5.28 -5.44 21.72
CA LEU A 651 3.86 -5.60 22.01
C LEU A 651 3.09 -4.64 21.11
N ASN A 652 2.15 -5.12 20.34
CA ASN A 652 1.33 -4.27 19.49
C ASN A 652 -0.10 -4.79 19.42
N GLY A 653 -1.01 -3.91 19.01
CA GLY A 653 -2.40 -4.29 18.86
C GLY A 653 -3.31 -3.17 18.41
N ILE A 654 -4.57 -3.55 18.21
CA ILE A 654 -5.64 -2.68 17.77
C ILE A 654 -6.87 -2.93 18.62
N VAL A 655 -7.49 -1.86 19.12
CA VAL A 655 -8.78 -1.89 19.81
C VAL A 655 -9.84 -1.34 18.87
N TYR A 656 -10.93 -2.04 18.73
CA TYR A 656 -12.08 -1.64 17.90
C TYR A 656 -13.30 -1.39 18.78
N SER A 657 -13.97 -0.26 18.57
CA SER A 657 -15.30 -0.01 19.16
C SER A 657 -16.38 -0.82 18.41
N PRO A 658 -17.58 -0.95 18.98
CA PRO A 658 -18.73 -1.55 18.30
C PRO A 658 -18.97 -0.88 16.94
N MET A 659 -19.08 -1.70 15.91
CA MET A 659 -19.39 -1.29 14.55
C MET A 659 -20.66 -1.95 14.07
N ARG A 660 -21.42 -1.28 13.21
CA ARG A 660 -22.58 -1.86 12.56
C ARG A 660 -22.16 -2.98 11.63
N LEU A 661 -22.88 -4.10 11.65
CA LEU A 661 -22.58 -5.30 10.88
C LEU A 661 -23.66 -5.55 9.82
N PRO A 662 -23.34 -6.25 8.72
CA PRO A 662 -24.32 -6.66 7.73
C PRO A 662 -25.19 -7.78 8.30
N VAL A 663 -26.40 -7.45 8.70
CA VAL A 663 -27.39 -8.40 9.22
C VAL A 663 -28.54 -8.53 8.25
N LEU A 664 -29.06 -9.76 8.13
CA LEU A 664 -30.25 -10.05 7.34
C LEU A 664 -31.54 -9.59 8.09
N PRO A 665 -32.67 -9.42 7.41
CA PRO A 665 -33.94 -9.23 8.08
C PRO A 665 -34.22 -10.36 9.08
N ASN A 666 -34.64 -10.01 10.30
CA ASN A 666 -34.86 -10.95 11.42
C ASN A 666 -33.63 -11.74 11.88
N ASP A 667 -32.41 -11.28 11.56
CA ASP A 667 -31.17 -11.93 11.95
C ASP A 667 -31.08 -12.09 13.48
N TYR A 668 -30.71 -13.28 13.96
CA TYR A 668 -30.49 -13.54 15.39
C TYR A 668 -29.12 -13.02 15.86
N ARG A 669 -28.21 -12.70 14.93
CA ARG A 669 -26.88 -12.17 15.24
C ARG A 669 -27.02 -10.68 15.61
N PRO A 670 -26.15 -10.17 16.52
CA PRO A 670 -26.17 -8.75 16.89
C PRO A 670 -25.92 -7.81 15.70
N GLU A 671 -26.68 -6.71 15.61
CA GLU A 671 -26.44 -5.66 14.60
C GLU A 671 -25.10 -4.94 14.78
N HIS A 672 -24.52 -5.02 15.96
CA HIS A 672 -23.23 -4.38 16.28
C HIS A 672 -22.25 -5.39 16.87
N SER A 673 -20.98 -5.26 16.46
CA SER A 673 -19.88 -6.01 17.10
C SER A 673 -19.72 -5.61 18.56
N PRO A 674 -19.16 -6.45 19.44
CA PRO A 674 -18.69 -6.01 20.73
C PRO A 674 -17.45 -5.10 20.59
N TRP A 675 -17.00 -4.47 21.69
CA TRP A 675 -15.63 -4.01 21.79
C TRP A 675 -14.70 -5.21 21.74
N PHE A 676 -13.63 -5.13 20.96
CA PHE A 676 -12.62 -6.19 20.91
C PHE A 676 -11.22 -5.65 20.65
N THR A 677 -10.24 -6.46 21.00
CA THR A 677 -8.83 -6.13 20.85
C THR A 677 -8.10 -7.28 20.18
N LEU A 678 -7.35 -6.98 19.14
CA LEU A 678 -6.37 -7.88 18.54
C LEU A 678 -4.99 -7.47 19.07
N MET A 679 -4.40 -8.30 19.93
CA MET A 679 -3.13 -8.05 20.59
C MET A 679 -2.09 -9.06 20.11
N ASN A 680 -0.88 -8.60 19.82
CA ASN A 680 0.23 -9.45 19.40
C ASN A 680 1.48 -9.15 20.22
N VAL A 681 2.29 -10.16 20.45
CA VAL A 681 3.60 -10.04 21.10
C VAL A 681 4.65 -10.77 20.26
N GLN A 682 5.81 -10.17 20.10
CA GLN A 682 6.96 -10.76 19.39
C GLN A 682 8.23 -10.58 20.21
N ALA A 683 9.03 -11.63 20.28
CA ALA A 683 10.40 -11.59 20.78
C ALA A 683 11.36 -11.87 19.62
N THR A 684 12.29 -10.96 19.36
CA THR A 684 13.30 -11.10 18.33
C THR A 684 14.67 -11.16 18.98
N LYS A 685 15.47 -12.21 18.68
CA LYS A 685 16.83 -12.39 19.14
C LYS A 685 17.80 -12.23 17.97
N LYS A 686 18.74 -11.30 18.08
CA LYS A 686 19.89 -11.20 17.17
C LYS A 686 20.89 -12.29 17.53
N LEU A 687 21.12 -13.24 16.62
CA LEU A 687 22.12 -14.29 16.75
C LEU A 687 23.51 -13.80 16.28
N SER A 688 23.50 -12.98 15.26
CA SER A 688 24.69 -12.33 14.72
C SER A 688 24.31 -10.94 14.18
N SER A 689 25.28 -10.26 13.60
CA SER A 689 25.07 -9.01 12.86
C SER A 689 24.19 -9.17 11.62
N LYS A 690 24.03 -10.40 11.11
CA LYS A 690 23.36 -10.72 9.85
C LYS A 690 22.11 -11.60 10.02
N THR A 691 21.97 -12.23 11.20
CA THR A 691 20.92 -13.24 11.43
C THR A 691 20.16 -12.95 12.71
N SER A 692 18.86 -12.99 12.62
CA SER A 692 17.94 -12.94 13.77
C SER A 692 16.89 -14.04 13.68
N VAL A 693 16.41 -14.48 14.83
CA VAL A 693 15.27 -15.38 14.96
C VAL A 693 14.18 -14.68 15.74
N TYR A 694 12.93 -15.00 15.46
CA TYR A 694 11.80 -14.43 16.18
C TYR A 694 10.72 -15.44 16.48
N LEU A 695 10.09 -15.24 17.61
CA LEU A 695 8.89 -15.95 18.06
C LEU A 695 7.82 -14.92 18.30
N ALA A 696 6.62 -15.15 17.78
CA ALA A 696 5.49 -14.26 18.00
C ALA A 696 4.22 -15.02 18.33
N ILE A 697 3.34 -14.38 19.07
CA ILE A 697 1.96 -14.83 19.32
C ILE A 697 1.06 -13.73 18.78
N LYS A 698 0.25 -14.06 17.79
CA LYS A 698 -0.77 -13.18 17.23
C LYS A 698 -2.12 -13.50 17.85
N ASN A 699 -2.96 -12.48 17.96
CA ASN A 699 -4.26 -12.56 18.61
C ASN A 699 -4.15 -13.23 19.99
N LEU A 700 -3.29 -12.69 20.84
CA LEU A 700 -2.97 -13.21 22.19
C LEU A 700 -4.22 -13.39 23.07
N LEU A 701 -5.25 -12.55 22.87
CA LEU A 701 -6.52 -12.63 23.59
C LEU A 701 -7.48 -13.66 23.02
N ASN A 702 -7.09 -14.38 21.96
CA ASN A 702 -7.86 -15.43 21.30
C ASN A 702 -9.28 -14.98 20.88
N PHE A 703 -9.42 -13.74 20.43
CA PHE A 703 -10.70 -13.21 20.00
C PHE A 703 -11.05 -13.67 18.58
N PHE A 704 -12.28 -14.10 18.36
CA PHE A 704 -12.84 -14.42 17.04
C PHE A 704 -14.36 -14.20 17.04
N PRO A 705 -14.99 -13.92 15.87
CA PRO A 705 -16.43 -13.73 15.75
C PRO A 705 -17.22 -14.98 16.10
N LYS A 706 -18.39 -14.80 16.72
CA LYS A 706 -19.37 -15.87 16.91
C LYS A 706 -20.32 -15.91 15.71
N HIS A 707 -20.68 -17.11 15.25
CA HIS A 707 -21.61 -17.35 14.14
C HIS A 707 -21.28 -16.52 12.90
N PRO A 708 -20.06 -16.64 12.35
CA PRO A 708 -19.60 -15.82 11.22
C PRO A 708 -20.35 -16.16 9.93
N ILE A 709 -20.91 -17.35 9.82
CA ILE A 709 -21.67 -17.83 8.67
C ILE A 709 -23.11 -18.14 9.09
N MET A 710 -24.09 -17.56 8.37
CA MET A 710 -25.51 -17.90 8.52
C MET A 710 -25.81 -19.18 7.73
N ARG A 711 -26.57 -20.10 8.34
CA ARG A 711 -26.98 -21.38 7.73
C ARG A 711 -25.82 -22.18 7.10
N PRO A 712 -24.72 -22.45 7.83
CA PRO A 712 -23.60 -23.21 7.27
C PRO A 712 -23.98 -24.64 6.87
N HIS A 713 -25.10 -25.18 7.38
CA HIS A 713 -25.61 -26.50 7.06
C HIS A 713 -26.40 -26.57 5.73
N ASP A 714 -26.77 -25.45 5.14
CA ASP A 714 -27.50 -25.36 3.87
C ASP A 714 -26.94 -24.21 2.99
N PRO A 715 -25.67 -24.31 2.55
CA PRO A 715 -24.99 -23.22 1.87
C PRO A 715 -25.47 -22.97 0.43
N PHE A 716 -26.33 -23.85 -0.10
CA PHE A 716 -26.98 -23.69 -1.40
C PHE A 716 -28.46 -23.26 -1.30
N ASP A 717 -28.93 -22.93 -0.09
CA ASP A 717 -30.29 -22.49 0.20
C ASP A 717 -31.40 -23.46 -0.31
N LYS A 718 -31.09 -24.76 -0.37
CA LYS A 718 -32.01 -25.79 -0.83
C LYS A 718 -33.27 -25.89 0.04
N GLN A 719 -33.14 -25.54 1.33
CA GLN A 719 -34.21 -25.56 2.31
C GLN A 719 -34.57 -24.13 2.80
N ALA A 720 -34.16 -23.07 2.09
CA ALA A 720 -34.41 -21.68 2.49
C ALA A 720 -35.91 -21.37 2.63
N ASN A 721 -36.75 -21.92 1.77
CA ASN A 721 -38.20 -21.71 1.74
C ASN A 721 -38.99 -22.72 2.58
N ASN A 722 -38.33 -23.64 3.32
CA ASN A 722 -39.00 -24.62 4.16
C ASN A 722 -39.42 -24.02 5.50
N PRO A 723 -40.71 -23.77 5.77
CA PRO A 723 -41.16 -23.06 6.97
C PRO A 723 -40.92 -23.82 8.27
N VAL A 724 -40.67 -25.15 8.20
CA VAL A 724 -40.37 -25.98 9.34
C VAL A 724 -38.90 -25.93 9.70
N GLN A 725 -38.02 -26.02 8.68
CA GLN A 725 -36.56 -26.00 8.89
C GLN A 725 -35.98 -24.61 8.92
N ASN A 726 -36.67 -23.62 8.33
CA ASN A 726 -36.26 -22.24 8.25
C ASN A 726 -37.43 -21.28 8.48
N PRO A 727 -38.02 -21.25 9.69
CA PRO A 727 -39.19 -20.44 9.97
C PRO A 727 -38.95 -18.93 9.83
N ASN A 728 -37.72 -18.48 9.90
CA ASN A 728 -37.35 -17.07 9.79
C ASN A 728 -36.95 -16.65 8.37
N GLY A 729 -36.90 -17.59 7.40
CA GLY A 729 -36.54 -17.31 6.02
C GLY A 729 -35.08 -16.89 5.82
N TYR A 730 -34.15 -17.34 6.65
CA TYR A 730 -32.72 -17.03 6.50
C TYR A 730 -32.14 -17.65 5.23
N THR A 731 -31.20 -16.94 4.60
CA THR A 731 -30.37 -17.44 3.49
C THR A 731 -28.95 -17.66 3.95
N PHE A 732 -28.15 -18.41 3.19
CA PHE A 732 -26.72 -18.55 3.43
C PHE A 732 -26.06 -17.18 3.30
N ASP A 733 -25.27 -16.78 4.34
CA ASP A 733 -24.58 -15.50 4.34
C ASP A 733 -23.23 -15.59 5.06
N PRO A 734 -22.11 -15.49 4.31
CA PRO A 734 -20.74 -15.46 4.85
C PRO A 734 -20.19 -14.05 5.08
N THR A 735 -21.01 -12.98 4.96
CA THR A 735 -20.55 -11.58 4.99
C THR A 735 -20.43 -10.99 6.39
N TYR A 736 -20.90 -11.68 7.42
CA TYR A 736 -20.85 -11.22 8.81
C TYR A 736 -19.44 -11.33 9.38
N ASN A 737 -18.54 -10.48 8.86
CA ASN A 737 -17.12 -10.47 9.18
C ASN A 737 -16.71 -9.13 9.82
N TYR A 738 -16.10 -9.19 11.02
CA TYR A 738 -15.57 -8.00 11.69
C TYR A 738 -14.21 -8.23 12.37
N ALA A 739 -13.77 -9.49 12.49
CA ALA A 739 -12.49 -9.87 13.03
C ALA A 739 -12.00 -11.17 12.37
N PRO A 740 -10.69 -11.50 12.44
CA PRO A 740 -10.16 -12.76 11.91
C PRO A 740 -10.82 -13.98 12.56
N LEU A 741 -11.12 -15.01 11.77
CA LEU A 741 -11.59 -16.31 12.26
C LEU A 741 -10.47 -17.11 12.95
N GLN A 742 -9.22 -16.76 12.66
CA GLN A 742 -8.05 -17.33 13.31
C GLN A 742 -7.97 -16.85 14.77
N GLY A 743 -8.09 -17.75 15.71
CA GLY A 743 -7.79 -17.49 17.10
C GLY A 743 -6.30 -17.22 17.36
N LEU A 744 -5.80 -17.60 18.53
CA LEU A 744 -4.39 -17.48 18.88
C LEU A 744 -3.50 -18.22 17.87
N ARG A 745 -2.50 -17.52 17.30
CA ARG A 745 -1.59 -18.04 16.28
C ARG A 745 -0.13 -17.81 16.72
N MET A 746 0.62 -18.88 16.88
CA MET A 746 2.07 -18.82 17.13
C MET A 746 2.81 -18.74 15.81
N VAL A 747 3.89 -17.96 15.79
CA VAL A 747 4.77 -17.77 14.63
C VAL A 747 6.21 -17.96 15.06
N CYS A 748 6.99 -18.72 14.29
CA CYS A 748 8.42 -18.88 14.47
C CYS A 748 9.14 -18.58 13.14
N GLY A 749 10.16 -17.74 13.16
CA GLY A 749 10.82 -17.35 11.93
C GLY A 749 12.28 -16.95 12.08
N VAL A 750 12.94 -16.85 10.93
CA VAL A 750 14.35 -16.47 10.79
C VAL A 750 14.52 -15.40 9.74
N ARG A 751 15.36 -14.41 10.00
CA ARG A 751 15.79 -13.36 9.07
C ARG A 751 17.27 -13.35 8.87
N VAL A 752 17.70 -13.26 7.62
CA VAL A 752 19.11 -13.14 7.23
C VAL A 752 19.26 -11.95 6.28
N VAL A 753 20.24 -11.08 6.53
CA VAL A 753 20.55 -9.92 5.66
C VAL A 753 22.05 -9.83 5.49
N LEU A 754 22.54 -9.85 4.22
CA LEU A 754 23.98 -9.85 3.85
C LEU A 754 24.36 -8.60 3.05
#